data_d6889dba15e4b81667400cac182558f1
#
_entry.id   d6889dba15e4b81667400cac182558f1
#
_cell.length_a   1.000
_cell.length_b   1.000
_cell.length_c   1.000
_cell.angle_alpha   90.00
_cell.angle_beta   90.00
_cell.angle_gamma   90.00
#
_symmetry.space_group_name_H-M   'P 1'
#
loop_
_entity.id
_entity.type
_entity.pdbx_description
1 polymer ?
#
loop_
_entity_poly.entity_id
_entity_poly.type
_entity_poly.pdbx_seq_one_letter_code
_entity_poly.pdbx_strand_id
1 'polypeptide(L)'
;MRLLYTTSDEKLRWTEDLIGEKIPPYAILSHTWKEEQEVTFADLKDLDNAVDINTQSKEGYQKLRFCAQQAKRDGLEHFWVDTCCIDKANNTELSEAINSMFRWYQNARRCYVFLSDVENHALEGDGESAFRKSRWFNRGWTLQELLAPKSVEFFSKEGERLGDKETLKQTIHEITGIPIGALSGSKLSEFDVAERFSWAENRQTTREEDGAYCLLGIFGIYMSLIYGEGKDNAIKRLQRKVQEASEDIAGASVNNTKTRSRSQEVRLGKICSWLSAPDPSTNYHKAHKQRQVETGVWLLESAKLKKWKESAASRLWLYGIPGCGKTILSSTIIENLLQHCHDDISIVTAYFYFDFNDTQKQDPELMLRSLLCQLLQRSVIIPKGVDALFSSCENGQRQPLMHTLLEVTQQTVQDFTQVYVVLDALDECTQRLELMDVLETVARWELNNLHLLMTSRKERDIESSLENYVKEEDTVCLQRNVVDQDIQRYVQQRLSDNKGLAKWNKDAAIRQEIETALMRGARGMFRWAVCQLDTLEKCRNRVMLRKSLTTLPQTLDQTYDRILSAIREEDCEYAMRILQWLTFSARPLSVEEIAEVVAIDVGREPAFDRDEVLEDPLEALNICSSLVTITMNKAEGRWKPAQQIISLAHYSVQEYLVSDRIRQGQAKRYNMQEVECHNAIAKGSLKYLTQLQKPLSKEVLERSALARYSSEFWSSHLRKTGDEIEQVSRLAMSLMAMKEPAYLTWIQLYDPDHPRDEPDVGKSLYSVPMPLYYAANLGLGTITRLLLEQGADVNAQGGVYGNALQAASAGGHEQVVKMLLDKGADVNAQGGEYGNALQAASAGGHEQ
;
A
#
# COMPACT_ATOMS: atom_id res chain seq x y z
N MET A 1 9.87 -12.61 7.72
CA MET A 1 10.82 -13.73 7.90
C MET A 1 10.32 -14.63 9.02
N ARG A 2 10.06 -15.93 8.78
CA ARG A 2 9.67 -16.92 9.79
C ARG A 2 10.89 -17.67 10.29
N LEU A 3 10.95 -17.96 11.60
CA LEU A 3 11.98 -18.76 12.21
C LEU A 3 11.37 -20.03 12.80
N LEU A 4 12.17 -21.09 12.85
CA LEU A 4 11.84 -22.31 13.57
C LEU A 4 12.41 -22.24 14.99
N TYR A 5 11.71 -22.87 15.94
CA TYR A 5 12.19 -23.09 17.29
C TYR A 5 11.69 -24.45 17.79
N THR A 6 12.35 -24.96 18.83
CA THR A 6 11.98 -26.25 19.44
C THR A 6 11.30 -25.98 20.78
N THR A 7 10.11 -26.51 20.97
CA THR A 7 9.36 -26.41 22.23
C THR A 7 9.97 -27.34 23.31
N SER A 8 9.50 -27.22 24.56
CA SER A 8 9.94 -28.04 25.70
C SER A 8 9.67 -29.53 25.52
N ASP A 9 8.69 -29.90 24.70
CA ASP A 9 8.34 -31.28 24.31
C ASP A 9 9.06 -31.76 23.01
N GLU A 10 10.13 -31.04 22.62
CA GLU A 10 10.98 -31.34 21.45
C GLU A 10 10.28 -31.25 20.10
N LYS A 11 9.12 -30.56 20.00
CA LYS A 11 8.43 -30.32 18.74
C LYS A 11 8.95 -29.06 18.07
N LEU A 12 9.02 -29.11 16.74
CA LEU A 12 9.31 -27.93 15.91
C LEU A 12 8.07 -27.02 15.80
N ARG A 13 8.27 -25.73 15.89
CA ARG A 13 7.24 -24.70 15.69
C ARG A 13 7.81 -23.54 14.90
N TRP A 14 6.92 -22.82 14.17
CA TRP A 14 7.28 -21.55 13.57
C TRP A 14 6.96 -20.38 14.49
N THR A 15 7.75 -19.33 14.35
CA THR A 15 7.34 -18.01 14.81
C THR A 15 6.31 -17.42 13.86
N GLU A 16 5.55 -16.42 14.30
CA GLU A 16 4.89 -15.48 13.40
C GLU A 16 5.92 -14.86 12.44
N ASP A 17 5.46 -14.20 11.36
CA ASP A 17 6.37 -13.48 10.48
C ASP A 17 7.05 -12.33 11.22
N LEU A 18 8.37 -12.46 11.40
CA LEU A 18 9.20 -11.52 12.16
C LEU A 18 9.79 -10.44 11.24
N ILE A 19 9.71 -9.17 11.64
CA ILE A 19 10.19 -8.03 10.86
C ILE A 19 11.02 -7.09 11.76
N GLY A 20 12.17 -6.61 11.24
CA GLY A 20 12.99 -5.56 11.86
C GLY A 20 13.62 -5.94 13.19
N GLU A 21 13.51 -5.07 14.21
CA GLU A 21 14.15 -5.25 15.53
C GLU A 21 13.52 -6.37 16.38
N LYS A 22 12.38 -6.92 15.97
CA LYS A 22 11.72 -8.06 16.65
C LYS A 22 12.31 -9.42 16.28
N ILE A 23 13.27 -9.48 15.35
CA ILE A 23 13.92 -10.73 14.98
C ILE A 23 14.90 -11.11 16.10
N PRO A 24 14.66 -12.21 16.84
CA PRO A 24 15.57 -12.67 17.88
C PRO A 24 16.89 -13.14 17.28
N PRO A 25 17.96 -13.29 18.06
CA PRO A 25 19.18 -13.96 17.59
C PRO A 25 18.88 -15.37 17.09
N TYR A 26 19.34 -15.70 15.89
CA TYR A 26 19.03 -16.99 15.24
C TYR A 26 20.26 -17.59 14.56
N ALA A 27 20.23 -18.91 14.43
CA ALA A 27 21.12 -19.65 13.56
C ALA A 27 20.51 -19.79 12.16
N ILE A 28 21.34 -19.99 11.14
CA ILE A 28 20.91 -20.23 9.77
C ILE A 28 21.59 -21.49 9.21
N LEU A 29 20.80 -22.36 8.56
CA LEU A 29 21.30 -23.55 7.93
C LEU A 29 21.64 -23.28 6.46
N SER A 30 22.84 -23.65 6.06
CA SER A 30 23.29 -23.71 4.67
C SER A 30 23.48 -25.18 4.27
N HIS A 31 22.82 -25.63 3.22
CA HIS A 31 22.89 -27.02 2.79
C HIS A 31 22.60 -27.18 1.29
N THR A 32 23.00 -28.30 0.72
CA THR A 32 22.62 -28.69 -0.64
C THR A 32 21.33 -29.50 -0.63
N TRP A 33 20.43 -29.18 -1.56
CA TRP A 33 19.15 -29.88 -1.69
C TRP A 33 19.29 -31.23 -2.38
N LYS A 34 18.45 -32.14 -1.95
CA LYS A 34 18.25 -33.44 -2.59
C LYS A 34 16.79 -33.58 -2.96
N GLU A 35 16.50 -33.76 -4.24
CA GLU A 35 15.15 -33.80 -4.78
C GLU A 35 14.29 -34.82 -4.01
N GLU A 36 13.04 -34.46 -3.69
CA GLU A 36 12.07 -35.24 -2.92
C GLU A 36 12.46 -35.62 -1.48
N GLN A 37 13.71 -35.35 -1.03
CA GLN A 37 14.20 -35.66 0.30
C GLN A 37 14.25 -34.47 1.26
N GLU A 38 13.96 -33.27 0.78
CA GLU A 38 13.91 -32.08 1.64
C GLU A 38 12.55 -31.93 2.34
N VAL A 39 12.59 -31.35 3.55
CA VAL A 39 11.38 -30.95 4.27
C VAL A 39 10.97 -29.56 3.76
N THR A 40 9.77 -29.47 3.23
CA THR A 40 9.21 -28.22 2.66
C THR A 40 8.30 -27.51 3.66
N PHE A 41 7.91 -26.28 3.34
CA PHE A 41 6.91 -25.53 4.09
C PHE A 41 5.59 -26.31 4.22
N ALA A 42 5.15 -26.95 3.13
CA ALA A 42 3.92 -27.73 3.12
C ALA A 42 3.98 -28.97 4.03
N ASP A 43 5.15 -29.61 4.18
CA ASP A 43 5.33 -30.78 5.06
C ASP A 43 5.19 -30.44 6.55
N LEU A 44 5.36 -29.16 6.91
CA LEU A 44 5.28 -28.67 8.29
C LEU A 44 4.02 -27.83 8.55
N LYS A 45 3.07 -27.71 7.60
CA LYS A 45 1.91 -26.82 7.71
C LYS A 45 0.98 -27.15 8.88
N ASP A 46 0.90 -28.43 9.29
CA ASP A 46 0.05 -28.92 10.39
C ASP A 46 0.89 -29.29 11.63
N LEU A 47 1.74 -28.38 12.09
CA LEU A 47 2.61 -28.59 13.26
C LEU A 47 1.88 -28.81 14.60
N ASP A 48 0.55 -28.63 14.67
CA ASP A 48 -0.26 -28.98 15.85
C ASP A 48 -0.39 -30.50 16.05
N ASN A 49 -0.25 -31.28 14.98
CA ASN A 49 -0.14 -32.72 15.01
C ASN A 49 1.34 -33.14 15.00
N ALA A 50 1.68 -34.36 15.50
CA ALA A 50 3.03 -34.86 15.39
C ALA A 50 3.47 -34.87 13.91
N VAL A 51 4.72 -34.44 13.63
CA VAL A 51 5.29 -34.50 12.28
C VAL A 51 5.10 -35.91 11.72
N ASP A 52 4.52 -35.99 10.53
CA ASP A 52 4.20 -37.24 9.87
C ASP A 52 5.45 -38.16 9.73
N ILE A 53 5.24 -39.45 9.87
CA ILE A 53 6.31 -40.48 9.77
C ILE A 53 7.06 -40.38 8.43
N ASN A 54 6.34 -40.08 7.33
CA ASN A 54 6.98 -39.92 6.02
C ASN A 54 7.91 -38.72 6.00
N THR A 55 7.51 -37.59 6.59
CA THR A 55 8.34 -36.39 6.73
C THR A 55 9.56 -36.64 7.60
N GLN A 56 9.42 -37.40 8.70
CA GLN A 56 10.55 -37.77 9.57
C GLN A 56 11.55 -38.70 8.89
N SER A 57 11.14 -39.47 7.89
CA SER A 57 12.03 -40.37 7.12
C SER A 57 12.89 -39.64 6.08
N LYS A 58 12.57 -38.38 5.73
CA LYS A 58 13.33 -37.58 4.77
C LYS A 58 14.71 -37.19 5.31
N GLU A 59 15.74 -37.22 4.45
CA GLU A 59 17.09 -36.75 4.83
C GLU A 59 17.08 -35.27 5.30
N GLY A 60 16.22 -34.46 4.73
CA GLY A 60 16.02 -33.06 5.14
C GLY A 60 15.59 -32.90 6.60
N TYR A 61 14.83 -33.84 7.16
CA TYR A 61 14.46 -33.82 8.57
C TYR A 61 15.67 -34.01 9.51
N GLN A 62 16.67 -34.84 9.12
CA GLN A 62 17.91 -34.97 9.86
C GLN A 62 18.69 -33.65 9.89
N LYS A 63 18.73 -32.91 8.77
CA LYS A 63 19.36 -31.59 8.68
C LYS A 63 18.67 -30.58 9.61
N LEU A 64 17.32 -30.59 9.67
CA LEU A 64 16.55 -29.74 10.61
C LEU A 64 16.88 -30.06 12.07
N ARG A 65 16.89 -31.36 12.43
CA ARG A 65 17.27 -31.80 13.78
C ARG A 65 18.70 -31.43 14.16
N PHE A 66 19.63 -31.59 13.23
CA PHE A 66 21.01 -31.16 13.41
C PHE A 66 21.06 -29.66 13.71
N CYS A 67 20.42 -28.83 12.86
CA CYS A 67 20.41 -27.37 13.02
C CYS A 67 19.82 -26.96 14.38
N ALA A 68 18.68 -27.53 14.76
CA ALA A 68 18.03 -27.28 16.05
C ALA A 68 18.93 -27.64 17.25
N GLN A 69 19.57 -28.79 17.20
CA GLN A 69 20.48 -29.26 18.27
C GLN A 69 21.74 -28.40 18.38
N GLN A 70 22.31 -28.01 17.23
CA GLN A 70 23.51 -27.19 17.20
C GLN A 70 23.18 -25.76 17.65
N ALA A 71 22.05 -25.18 17.23
CA ALA A 71 21.59 -23.89 17.71
C ALA A 71 21.42 -23.88 19.24
N LYS A 72 20.79 -24.90 19.79
CA LYS A 72 20.64 -25.08 21.26
C LYS A 72 21.97 -25.16 21.97
N ARG A 73 22.99 -25.88 21.44
CA ARG A 73 24.35 -25.96 21.97
C ARG A 73 25.02 -24.58 22.03
N ASP A 74 24.75 -23.72 21.00
CA ASP A 74 25.30 -22.37 20.88
C ASP A 74 24.44 -21.29 21.59
N GLY A 75 23.44 -21.70 22.40
CA GLY A 75 22.60 -20.84 23.18
C GLY A 75 21.58 -20.03 22.34
N LEU A 76 21.21 -20.53 21.17
CA LEU A 76 20.22 -19.96 20.26
C LEU A 76 18.93 -20.77 20.29
N GLU A 77 17.81 -20.09 20.54
CA GLU A 77 16.49 -20.73 20.57
C GLU A 77 15.86 -20.85 19.17
N HIS A 78 16.25 -19.97 18.24
CA HIS A 78 15.65 -19.86 16.92
C HIS A 78 16.65 -20.19 15.81
N PHE A 79 16.12 -20.76 14.72
CA PHE A 79 16.92 -21.05 13.53
C PHE A 79 16.09 -20.90 12.25
N TRP A 80 16.77 -20.74 11.11
CA TRP A 80 16.15 -20.55 9.81
C TRP A 80 16.68 -21.56 8.79
N VAL A 81 15.78 -22.09 7.95
CA VAL A 81 16.10 -23.03 6.88
C VAL A 81 15.25 -22.68 5.65
N ASP A 82 15.90 -22.49 4.51
CA ASP A 82 15.29 -21.99 3.27
C ASP A 82 14.24 -22.93 2.65
N THR A 83 14.32 -24.24 2.93
CA THR A 83 13.38 -25.24 2.40
C THR A 83 12.02 -25.18 3.06
N CYS A 84 11.96 -24.88 4.35
CA CYS A 84 10.72 -24.94 5.13
C CYS A 84 10.30 -23.62 5.79
N CYS A 85 11.17 -22.59 5.84
CA CYS A 85 10.80 -21.27 6.33
C CYS A 85 10.24 -20.32 5.25
N ILE A 86 10.23 -20.73 3.97
CA ILE A 86 9.70 -19.97 2.83
C ILE A 86 8.58 -20.78 2.19
N ASP A 87 7.39 -20.19 2.04
CA ASP A 87 6.34 -20.76 1.19
C ASP A 87 6.66 -20.49 -0.29
N LYS A 88 7.28 -21.48 -0.95
CA LYS A 88 7.67 -21.39 -2.36
C LYS A 88 6.50 -21.45 -3.35
N ALA A 89 5.30 -21.80 -2.89
CA ALA A 89 4.08 -21.73 -3.68
C ALA A 89 3.55 -20.27 -3.76
N ASN A 90 3.94 -19.42 -2.82
CA ASN A 90 3.62 -18.00 -2.81
C ASN A 90 4.69 -17.19 -3.53
N ASN A 91 4.42 -16.78 -4.77
CA ASN A 91 5.37 -16.03 -5.60
C ASN A 91 5.83 -14.70 -4.99
N THR A 92 4.98 -14.04 -4.21
CA THR A 92 5.32 -12.77 -3.55
C THR A 92 6.31 -13.02 -2.43
N GLU A 93 6.06 -14.01 -1.57
CA GLU A 93 6.96 -14.39 -0.48
C GLU A 93 8.31 -14.89 -1.03
N LEU A 94 8.28 -15.69 -2.10
CA LEU A 94 9.50 -16.18 -2.75
C LEU A 94 10.35 -15.01 -3.30
N SER A 95 9.72 -14.02 -3.93
CA SER A 95 10.41 -12.84 -4.47
C SER A 95 11.01 -11.98 -3.36
N GLU A 96 10.30 -11.79 -2.26
CA GLU A 96 10.79 -11.08 -1.08
C GLU A 96 11.96 -11.83 -0.42
N ALA A 97 11.82 -13.14 -0.26
CA ALA A 97 12.85 -14.00 0.32
C ALA A 97 14.15 -13.93 -0.47
N ILE A 98 14.09 -14.08 -1.79
CA ILE A 98 15.27 -14.05 -2.68
C ILE A 98 15.99 -12.69 -2.61
N ASN A 99 15.27 -11.59 -2.64
CA ASN A 99 15.86 -10.25 -2.52
C ASN A 99 16.37 -9.91 -1.09
N SER A 100 15.90 -10.63 -0.06
CA SER A 100 16.28 -10.41 1.34
C SER A 100 17.29 -11.42 1.87
N MET A 101 17.49 -12.53 1.17
CA MET A 101 18.25 -13.68 1.63
C MET A 101 19.68 -13.35 2.07
N PHE A 102 20.40 -12.53 1.29
CA PHE A 102 21.74 -12.09 1.65
C PHE A 102 21.76 -11.41 3.03
N ARG A 103 20.81 -10.52 3.28
CA ARG A 103 20.67 -9.79 4.55
C ARG A 103 20.29 -10.74 5.70
N TRP A 104 19.49 -11.79 5.43
CA TRP A 104 19.16 -12.79 6.45
C TRP A 104 20.39 -13.63 6.84
N TYR A 105 21.21 -14.02 5.87
CA TYR A 105 22.49 -14.65 6.15
C TYR A 105 23.48 -13.72 6.88
N GLN A 106 23.53 -12.45 6.51
CA GLN A 106 24.39 -11.43 7.12
C GLN A 106 24.04 -11.15 8.59
N ASN A 107 22.75 -11.18 8.93
CA ASN A 107 22.25 -10.90 10.28
C ASN A 107 22.21 -12.15 11.18
N ALA A 108 22.38 -13.32 10.63
CA ALA A 108 22.44 -14.55 11.41
C ALA A 108 23.60 -14.55 12.41
N ARG A 109 23.35 -15.03 13.63
CA ARG A 109 24.37 -15.12 14.68
C ARG A 109 25.39 -16.19 14.36
N ARG A 110 24.93 -17.32 13.75
CA ARG A 110 25.71 -18.49 13.31
C ARG A 110 25.15 -18.97 11.97
N CYS A 111 26.03 -19.37 11.07
CA CYS A 111 25.67 -20.09 9.84
C CYS A 111 26.29 -21.48 9.90
N TYR A 112 25.45 -22.50 9.89
CA TYR A 112 25.90 -23.92 9.91
C TYR A 112 25.81 -24.46 8.49
N VAL A 113 26.97 -24.85 7.94
CA VAL A 113 27.07 -25.49 6.62
C VAL A 113 27.09 -27.01 6.82
N PHE A 114 26.00 -27.65 6.39
CA PHE A 114 25.88 -29.11 6.49
C PHE A 114 26.27 -29.79 5.16
N LEU A 115 27.40 -30.45 5.15
CA LEU A 115 27.96 -31.11 3.98
C LEU A 115 27.53 -32.59 3.93
N SER A 116 26.40 -32.86 3.24
CA SER A 116 25.84 -34.23 3.14
C SER A 116 26.70 -35.25 2.35
N ASP A 117 27.74 -34.76 1.70
CA ASP A 117 28.68 -35.54 0.87
C ASP A 117 30.10 -35.62 1.48
N VAL A 118 30.28 -35.22 2.74
CA VAL A 118 31.58 -35.26 3.44
C VAL A 118 31.44 -36.03 4.75
N GLU A 119 32.27 -37.07 4.94
CA GLU A 119 32.28 -37.95 6.14
C GLU A 119 33.24 -37.45 7.23
N ASN A 120 33.15 -38.03 8.47
CA ASN A 120 33.88 -37.59 9.67
C ASN A 120 35.35 -37.78 9.43
N HIS A 121 36.15 -38.06 8.88
CA HIS A 121 37.63 -38.15 8.77
C HIS A 121 38.18 -37.27 7.64
N ALA A 122 37.42 -36.29 7.23
CA ALA A 122 37.66 -35.51 6.02
C ALA A 122 38.84 -34.52 6.08
N LEU A 123 39.52 -34.37 7.20
CA LEU A 123 40.67 -33.47 7.36
C LEU A 123 42.02 -34.18 7.60
N GLU A 124 42.04 -35.54 7.67
CA GLU A 124 43.25 -36.31 7.79
C GLU A 124 43.42 -37.22 6.56
N GLY A 125 44.49 -37.06 5.78
CA GLY A 125 44.80 -37.85 4.60
C GLY A 125 43.88 -37.61 3.40
N ASP A 126 43.25 -38.64 2.82
CA ASP A 126 42.32 -38.56 1.68
C ASP A 126 41.05 -37.72 1.95
N GLY A 127 40.78 -37.40 3.21
CA GLY A 127 39.58 -36.59 3.62
C GLY A 127 39.63 -35.14 3.22
N GLU A 128 40.76 -34.46 3.13
CA GLU A 128 40.87 -33.11 2.60
C GLU A 128 40.40 -33.07 1.14
N SER A 129 40.54 -34.14 0.40
CA SER A 129 40.05 -34.31 -0.96
C SER A 129 38.50 -34.33 -1.03
N ALA A 130 37.79 -34.90 -0.03
CA ALA A 130 36.33 -34.96 0.02
C ALA A 130 35.74 -33.57 0.31
N PHE A 131 36.28 -32.81 1.26
CA PHE A 131 35.88 -31.44 1.54
C PHE A 131 36.06 -30.56 0.30
N ARG A 132 37.22 -30.63 -0.38
CA ARG A 132 37.50 -29.83 -1.60
C ARG A 132 36.56 -30.16 -2.77
N LYS A 133 36.03 -31.37 -2.85
CA LYS A 133 35.12 -31.86 -3.90
C LYS A 133 33.65 -31.72 -3.56
N SER A 134 33.30 -31.20 -2.38
CA SER A 134 31.89 -31.08 -1.97
C SER A 134 31.09 -30.26 -2.95
N ARG A 135 29.91 -30.77 -3.30
CA ARG A 135 28.95 -30.11 -4.19
C ARG A 135 28.51 -28.74 -3.69
N TRP A 136 28.65 -28.49 -2.38
CA TRP A 136 28.28 -27.23 -1.76
C TRP A 136 29.02 -26.03 -2.39
N PHE A 137 30.32 -26.18 -2.71
CA PHE A 137 31.10 -25.13 -3.34
C PHE A 137 30.70 -24.83 -4.79
N ASN A 138 29.99 -25.75 -5.45
CA ASN A 138 29.57 -25.62 -6.84
C ASN A 138 28.14 -25.11 -6.99
N ARG A 139 27.38 -24.86 -5.90
CA ARG A 139 26.01 -24.33 -5.94
C ARG A 139 26.02 -22.80 -6.00
N GLY A 140 25.12 -22.20 -6.81
CA GLY A 140 25.03 -20.73 -6.97
C GLY A 140 24.69 -20.01 -5.67
N TRP A 141 23.63 -20.45 -4.99
CA TRP A 141 23.13 -19.81 -3.78
C TRP A 141 24.11 -19.84 -2.61
N THR A 142 24.92 -20.87 -2.50
CA THR A 142 25.91 -21.03 -1.41
C THR A 142 27.02 -19.95 -1.45
N LEU A 143 27.16 -19.21 -2.56
CA LEU A 143 28.08 -18.08 -2.63
C LEU A 143 27.72 -16.99 -1.61
N GLN A 144 26.48 -16.59 -1.56
CA GLN A 144 26.02 -15.59 -0.56
C GLN A 144 25.98 -16.18 0.86
N GLU A 145 25.71 -17.48 1.00
CA GLU A 145 25.71 -18.21 2.27
C GLU A 145 27.11 -18.28 2.88
N LEU A 146 28.14 -18.27 2.04
CA LEU A 146 29.56 -18.19 2.44
C LEU A 146 29.99 -16.75 2.81
N LEU A 147 29.60 -15.76 1.99
CA LEU A 147 30.16 -14.41 2.09
C LEU A 147 29.37 -13.51 3.06
N ALA A 148 28.05 -13.65 3.14
CA ALA A 148 27.21 -12.76 3.94
C ALA A 148 27.39 -12.95 5.47
N PRO A 149 27.42 -14.21 6.04
CA PRO A 149 27.50 -14.38 7.48
C PRO A 149 28.87 -14.01 8.04
N LYS A 150 28.88 -13.45 9.26
CA LYS A 150 30.11 -13.22 10.03
C LYS A 150 30.76 -14.50 10.54
N SER A 151 29.95 -15.50 10.90
CA SER A 151 30.40 -16.80 11.40
C SER A 151 29.82 -17.91 10.54
N VAL A 152 30.67 -18.69 9.89
CA VAL A 152 30.32 -19.85 9.06
C VAL A 152 31.08 -21.06 9.59
N GLU A 153 30.38 -22.12 9.99
CA GLU A 153 30.95 -23.35 10.52
C GLU A 153 30.53 -24.53 9.66
N PHE A 154 31.49 -25.39 9.32
CA PHE A 154 31.31 -26.56 8.44
C PHE A 154 31.16 -27.82 9.25
N PHE A 155 30.19 -28.65 8.87
CA PHE A 155 29.87 -29.91 9.53
C PHE A 155 29.76 -31.05 8.51
N SER A 156 30.22 -32.27 8.91
CA SER A 156 30.08 -33.49 8.13
C SER A 156 28.61 -33.95 8.05
N LYS A 157 28.37 -35.01 7.28
CA LYS A 157 27.03 -35.65 7.20
C LYS A 157 26.58 -36.25 8.52
N GLU A 158 27.53 -36.60 9.43
CA GLU A 158 27.27 -37.10 10.77
C GLU A 158 27.06 -35.98 11.80
N GLY A 159 27.25 -34.70 11.39
CA GLY A 159 27.07 -33.54 12.26
C GLY A 159 28.31 -33.17 13.10
N GLU A 160 29.47 -33.70 12.75
CA GLU A 160 30.73 -33.34 13.40
C GLU A 160 31.34 -32.08 12.79
N ARG A 161 31.89 -31.21 13.64
CA ARG A 161 32.46 -29.93 13.20
C ARG A 161 33.79 -30.15 12.46
N LEU A 162 33.86 -29.75 11.20
CA LEU A 162 35.06 -29.84 10.36
C LEU A 162 35.98 -28.60 10.49
N GLY A 163 35.44 -27.47 10.81
CA GLY A 163 36.16 -26.21 10.94
C GLY A 163 35.23 -25.01 10.74
N ASP A 164 35.82 -23.82 10.64
CA ASP A 164 35.09 -22.57 10.34
C ASP A 164 35.74 -21.80 9.20
N LYS A 165 35.04 -20.72 8.72
CA LYS A 165 35.49 -19.92 7.61
C LYS A 165 36.89 -19.33 7.83
N GLU A 166 37.28 -19.04 9.08
CA GLU A 166 38.58 -18.42 9.39
C GLU A 166 39.70 -19.52 9.37
N THR A 167 39.44 -20.67 9.98
CA THR A 167 40.41 -21.76 9.99
C THR A 167 40.62 -22.43 8.64
N LEU A 168 39.58 -22.44 7.79
CA LEU A 168 39.59 -23.05 6.46
C LEU A 168 39.72 -22.06 5.32
N LYS A 169 39.95 -20.77 5.60
CA LYS A 169 39.90 -19.69 4.58
C LYS A 169 40.90 -19.90 3.42
N GLN A 170 42.10 -20.45 3.69
CA GLN A 170 43.08 -20.73 2.64
C GLN A 170 42.59 -21.85 1.71
N THR A 171 42.04 -22.90 2.27
CA THR A 171 41.49 -24.05 1.53
C THR A 171 40.25 -23.57 0.71
N ILE A 172 39.36 -22.72 1.29
CA ILE A 172 38.21 -22.18 0.61
C ILE A 172 38.64 -21.25 -0.54
N HIS A 173 39.67 -20.44 -0.33
CA HIS A 173 40.24 -19.62 -1.40
C HIS A 173 40.72 -20.46 -2.59
N GLU A 174 41.46 -21.53 -2.30
CA GLU A 174 41.99 -22.45 -3.33
C GLU A 174 40.88 -23.20 -4.11
N ILE A 175 39.75 -23.51 -3.45
CA ILE A 175 38.59 -24.16 -4.08
C ILE A 175 37.78 -23.18 -4.93
N THR A 176 37.56 -21.94 -4.44
CA THR A 176 36.56 -21.04 -5.00
C THR A 176 37.15 -19.88 -5.80
N GLY A 177 38.45 -19.61 -5.68
CA GLY A 177 39.10 -18.43 -6.24
C GLY A 177 38.72 -17.12 -5.55
N ILE A 178 37.89 -17.15 -4.51
CA ILE A 178 37.43 -15.93 -3.80
C ILE A 178 38.59 -15.38 -2.98
N PRO A 179 38.96 -14.09 -3.09
CA PRO A 179 40.04 -13.48 -2.34
C PRO A 179 39.90 -13.65 -0.82
N ILE A 180 41.02 -13.89 -0.13
CA ILE A 180 41.04 -14.01 1.34
C ILE A 180 40.41 -12.79 2.02
N GLY A 181 40.63 -11.57 1.48
CA GLY A 181 39.99 -10.33 1.97
C GLY A 181 38.46 -10.42 1.99
N ALA A 182 37.84 -10.93 0.90
CA ALA A 182 36.39 -11.11 0.82
C ALA A 182 35.90 -12.19 1.80
N LEU A 183 36.62 -13.29 1.97
CA LEU A 183 36.32 -14.34 2.94
C LEU A 183 36.44 -13.85 4.39
N SER A 184 37.37 -12.94 4.69
CA SER A 184 37.58 -12.32 6.00
C SER A 184 36.67 -11.11 6.26
N GLY A 185 35.71 -10.81 5.38
CA GLY A 185 34.67 -9.81 5.61
C GLY A 185 34.98 -8.38 5.16
N SER A 186 35.99 -8.19 4.27
CA SER A 186 36.16 -6.90 3.56
C SER A 186 34.88 -6.55 2.81
N LYS A 187 34.61 -5.25 2.62
CA LYS A 187 33.43 -4.80 1.89
C LYS A 187 33.47 -5.34 0.46
N LEU A 188 32.40 -5.98 0.02
CA LEU A 188 32.31 -6.54 -1.33
C LEU A 188 32.45 -5.47 -2.43
N SER A 189 32.15 -4.21 -2.14
CA SER A 189 32.37 -3.06 -3.04
C SER A 189 33.85 -2.70 -3.28
N GLU A 190 34.78 -3.26 -2.49
CA GLU A 190 36.22 -3.07 -2.68
C GLU A 190 36.80 -3.96 -3.78
N PHE A 191 36.03 -4.93 -4.28
CA PHE A 191 36.41 -5.85 -5.35
C PHE A 191 35.72 -5.46 -6.65
N ASP A 192 36.45 -5.62 -7.76
CA ASP A 192 35.95 -5.26 -9.09
C ASP A 192 34.67 -5.99 -9.46
N VAL A 193 33.83 -5.37 -10.27
CA VAL A 193 32.57 -5.95 -10.75
C VAL A 193 32.82 -7.28 -11.48
N ALA A 194 33.82 -7.31 -12.38
CA ALA A 194 34.19 -8.51 -13.11
C ALA A 194 34.68 -9.62 -12.17
N GLU A 195 35.45 -9.28 -11.15
CA GLU A 195 35.96 -10.22 -10.15
C GLU A 195 34.78 -10.83 -9.35
N ARG A 196 33.81 -10.03 -8.91
CA ARG A 196 32.63 -10.54 -8.21
C ARG A 196 31.73 -11.43 -9.08
N PHE A 197 31.63 -11.18 -10.39
CA PHE A 197 30.94 -12.08 -11.32
C PHE A 197 31.70 -13.41 -11.46
N SER A 198 33.06 -13.39 -11.50
CA SER A 198 33.87 -14.61 -11.63
C SER A 198 33.68 -15.59 -10.47
N TRP A 199 33.32 -15.14 -9.26
CA TRP A 199 33.06 -16.02 -8.10
C TRP A 199 31.86 -16.96 -8.30
N ALA A 200 30.96 -16.64 -9.25
CA ALA A 200 29.81 -17.46 -9.60
C ALA A 200 30.00 -18.25 -10.92
N GLU A 201 31.08 -18.06 -11.65
CA GLU A 201 31.25 -18.57 -13.02
C GLU A 201 31.22 -20.12 -13.07
N ASN A 202 31.83 -20.78 -12.09
CA ASN A 202 31.88 -22.25 -11.98
C ASN A 202 30.75 -22.84 -11.13
N ARG A 203 29.71 -22.02 -10.75
CA ARG A 203 28.60 -22.46 -9.91
C ARG A 203 27.36 -22.80 -10.75
N GLN A 204 26.60 -23.75 -10.26
CA GLN A 204 25.40 -24.28 -10.92
C GLN A 204 24.16 -23.96 -10.10
N THR A 205 23.04 -23.71 -10.80
CA THR A 205 21.72 -23.48 -10.21
C THR A 205 20.69 -24.39 -10.88
N THR A 206 19.65 -24.76 -10.14
CA THR A 206 18.57 -25.63 -10.64
C THR A 206 17.72 -24.89 -11.69
N ARG A 207 17.43 -23.61 -11.44
CA ARG A 207 16.80 -22.70 -12.41
C ARG A 207 17.88 -21.85 -13.04
N GLU A 208 17.81 -21.66 -14.33
CA GLU A 208 18.84 -20.93 -15.09
C GLU A 208 18.99 -19.48 -14.61
N GLU A 209 17.88 -18.81 -14.32
CA GLU A 209 17.83 -17.41 -13.88
C GLU A 209 18.44 -17.22 -12.48
N ASP A 210 18.42 -18.25 -11.63
CA ASP A 210 19.06 -18.20 -10.30
C ASP A 210 20.57 -17.97 -10.40
N GLY A 211 21.19 -18.24 -11.54
CA GLY A 211 22.56 -17.85 -11.83
C GLY A 211 22.82 -16.34 -11.75
N ALA A 212 21.79 -15.52 -11.99
CA ALA A 212 21.82 -14.07 -11.77
C ALA A 212 21.31 -13.71 -10.37
N TYR A 213 20.22 -14.36 -9.92
CA TYR A 213 19.55 -13.96 -8.68
C TYR A 213 20.38 -14.26 -7.43
N CYS A 214 21.21 -15.31 -7.44
CA CYS A 214 22.13 -15.57 -6.34
C CYS A 214 23.24 -14.52 -6.18
N LEU A 215 23.41 -13.61 -7.13
CA LEU A 215 24.35 -12.50 -7.10
C LEU A 215 23.76 -11.18 -6.60
N LEU A 216 22.43 -11.07 -6.45
CA LEU A 216 21.75 -9.82 -6.07
C LEU A 216 22.36 -9.19 -4.82
N GLY A 217 22.50 -9.97 -3.76
CA GLY A 217 23.08 -9.49 -2.50
C GLY A 217 24.58 -9.22 -2.56
N ILE A 218 25.32 -9.87 -3.45
CA ILE A 218 26.77 -9.65 -3.67
C ILE A 218 27.02 -8.26 -4.29
N PHE A 219 26.08 -7.80 -5.11
CA PHE A 219 26.14 -6.47 -5.73
C PHE A 219 25.32 -5.42 -4.97
N GLY A 220 24.52 -5.81 -3.97
CA GLY A 220 23.59 -4.91 -3.27
C GLY A 220 22.44 -4.42 -4.15
N ILE A 221 22.03 -5.22 -5.15
CA ILE A 221 21.01 -4.89 -6.15
C ILE A 221 19.69 -5.56 -5.80
N TYR A 222 18.59 -4.85 -6.04
CA TYR A 222 17.22 -5.38 -5.97
C TYR A 222 16.65 -5.50 -7.38
N MET A 223 16.08 -6.66 -7.71
CA MET A 223 15.57 -6.92 -9.05
C MET A 223 14.30 -7.79 -8.98
N SER A 224 13.32 -7.48 -9.85
CA SER A 224 12.14 -8.33 -10.02
C SER A 224 12.54 -9.68 -10.59
N LEU A 225 12.01 -10.77 -10.03
CA LEU A 225 12.29 -12.10 -10.52
C LEU A 225 11.37 -12.40 -11.71
N ILE A 226 11.96 -12.81 -12.83
CA ILE A 226 11.26 -13.20 -14.05
C ILE A 226 11.77 -14.59 -14.45
N TYR A 227 11.11 -15.62 -13.93
CA TYR A 227 11.40 -16.99 -14.34
C TYR A 227 10.83 -17.27 -15.73
N GLY A 228 11.63 -17.91 -16.59
CA GLY A 228 11.33 -18.15 -18.01
C GLY A 228 12.00 -17.17 -18.97
N GLU A 229 12.75 -16.17 -18.45
CA GLU A 229 13.55 -15.27 -19.31
C GLU A 229 14.88 -15.88 -19.76
N GLY A 230 15.33 -16.98 -19.10
CA GLY A 230 16.61 -17.64 -19.30
C GLY A 230 17.81 -16.91 -18.65
N LYS A 231 18.89 -17.67 -18.42
CA LYS A 231 20.08 -17.21 -17.71
C LYS A 231 20.70 -15.94 -18.30
N ASP A 232 20.82 -15.89 -19.63
CA ASP A 232 21.51 -14.79 -20.32
C ASP A 232 20.76 -13.47 -20.17
N ASN A 233 19.42 -13.49 -20.21
CA ASN A 233 18.63 -12.27 -20.02
C ASN A 233 18.64 -11.82 -18.56
N ALA A 234 18.55 -12.74 -17.62
CA ALA A 234 18.67 -12.43 -16.19
C ALA A 234 20.04 -11.81 -15.85
N ILE A 235 21.13 -12.39 -16.38
CA ILE A 235 22.49 -11.83 -16.21
C ILE A 235 22.62 -10.46 -16.87
N LYS A 236 22.12 -10.25 -18.10
CA LYS A 236 22.16 -8.93 -18.76
C LYS A 236 21.39 -7.87 -17.95
N ARG A 237 20.23 -8.23 -17.38
CA ARG A 237 19.47 -7.34 -16.49
C ARG A 237 20.26 -7.00 -15.24
N LEU A 238 20.89 -7.98 -14.62
CA LEU A 238 21.75 -7.77 -13.45
C LEU A 238 22.96 -6.89 -13.81
N GLN A 239 23.68 -7.19 -14.91
CA GLN A 239 24.83 -6.39 -15.37
C GLN A 239 24.45 -4.96 -15.62
N ARG A 240 23.31 -4.69 -16.30
CA ARG A 240 22.78 -3.35 -16.48
C ARG A 240 22.53 -2.65 -15.16
N LYS A 241 21.88 -3.31 -14.22
CA LYS A 241 21.63 -2.78 -12.87
C LYS A 241 22.90 -2.51 -12.07
N VAL A 242 23.90 -3.38 -12.20
CA VAL A 242 25.23 -3.18 -11.58
C VAL A 242 25.97 -2.03 -12.25
N GLN A 243 25.87 -1.90 -13.56
CA GLN A 243 26.47 -0.80 -14.31
C GLN A 243 25.80 0.53 -13.96
N GLU A 244 24.46 0.60 -13.92
CA GLU A 244 23.67 1.73 -13.42
C GLU A 244 24.16 2.14 -12.02
N ALA A 245 24.23 1.19 -11.08
CA ALA A 245 24.72 1.45 -9.72
C ALA A 245 26.22 1.83 -9.66
N SER A 246 27.05 1.37 -10.60
CA SER A 246 28.49 1.70 -10.68
C SER A 246 28.74 3.03 -11.34
N GLU A 247 27.94 3.42 -12.32
CA GLU A 247 27.94 4.74 -12.96
C GLU A 247 27.47 5.81 -11.96
N ASP A 248 26.49 5.50 -11.09
CA ASP A 248 26.12 6.31 -9.92
C ASP A 248 27.32 6.53 -8.97
N ILE A 249 28.19 5.53 -8.80
CA ILE A 249 29.40 5.63 -7.95
C ILE A 249 30.55 6.33 -8.70
N ALA A 250 30.72 6.09 -10.00
CA ALA A 250 31.78 6.69 -10.80
C ALA A 250 31.51 8.17 -11.20
N GLY A 251 30.22 8.50 -11.43
CA GLY A 251 29.76 9.89 -11.57
C GLY A 251 29.93 10.70 -10.28
N ALA A 252 29.90 10.04 -9.12
CA ALA A 252 30.15 10.65 -7.81
C ALA A 252 31.61 11.02 -7.54
N SER A 253 32.55 10.50 -8.33
CA SER A 253 34.00 10.79 -8.16
C SER A 253 34.47 12.08 -8.84
N VAL A 254 33.66 12.71 -9.68
CA VAL A 254 33.99 13.95 -10.40
C VAL A 254 33.20 15.17 -9.94
N ASN A 255 32.06 14.97 -9.27
CA ASN A 255 31.29 16.05 -8.67
C ASN A 255 30.97 15.68 -7.22
N ASN A 256 31.39 16.51 -6.28
CA ASN A 256 31.07 16.52 -4.86
C ASN A 256 29.62 16.16 -4.56
N THR A 257 29.25 14.88 -4.61
CA THR A 257 27.91 14.41 -4.18
C THR A 257 27.88 14.38 -2.65
N LYS A 258 27.30 15.41 -2.09
CA LYS A 258 26.96 15.50 -0.67
C LYS A 258 25.97 14.38 -0.35
N THR A 259 26.44 13.26 0.15
CA THR A 259 25.62 12.27 0.84
C THR A 259 25.02 12.95 2.07
N ARG A 260 23.70 12.85 2.24
CA ARG A 260 23.05 13.35 3.46
C ARG A 260 23.70 12.73 4.69
N SER A 261 23.97 13.55 5.71
CA SER A 261 24.40 13.03 7.00
C SER A 261 23.25 12.24 7.64
N ARG A 262 23.56 11.24 8.45
CA ARG A 262 22.56 10.43 9.18
C ARG A 262 21.58 11.30 9.99
N SER A 263 22.04 12.44 10.52
CA SER A 263 21.20 13.43 11.23
C SER A 263 20.21 14.12 10.29
N GLN A 264 20.60 14.41 9.05
CA GLN A 264 19.70 14.99 8.04
C GLN A 264 18.65 14.00 7.55
N GLU A 265 19.00 12.70 7.44
CA GLU A 265 18.02 11.65 7.09
C GLU A 265 16.95 11.48 8.18
N VAL A 266 17.36 11.47 9.45
CA VAL A 266 16.43 11.43 10.59
C VAL A 266 15.54 12.68 10.62
N ARG A 267 16.11 13.86 10.36
CA ARG A 267 15.37 15.13 10.30
C ARG A 267 14.35 15.13 9.17
N LEU A 268 14.75 14.69 7.97
CA LEU A 268 13.87 14.56 6.81
C LEU A 268 12.72 13.59 7.09
N GLY A 269 13.00 12.43 7.70
CA GLY A 269 11.95 11.48 8.09
C GLY A 269 10.91 12.10 9.02
N LYS A 270 11.35 12.95 9.98
CA LYS A 270 10.42 13.69 10.87
C LYS A 270 9.59 14.72 10.09
N ILE A 271 10.19 15.46 9.14
CA ILE A 271 9.50 16.44 8.32
C ILE A 271 8.45 15.76 7.42
N CYS A 272 8.81 14.67 6.73
CA CYS A 272 7.85 13.94 5.89
C CYS A 272 6.71 13.32 6.73
N SER A 273 7.00 12.79 7.92
CA SER A 273 5.96 12.30 8.83
C SER A 273 5.03 13.41 9.33
N TRP A 274 5.59 14.59 9.61
CA TRP A 274 4.80 15.76 10.01
C TRP A 274 3.88 16.27 8.89
N LEU A 275 4.38 16.34 7.66
CA LEU A 275 3.56 16.73 6.51
C LEU A 275 2.36 15.80 6.31
N SER A 276 2.41 14.56 6.83
CA SER A 276 1.30 13.58 6.79
C SER A 276 0.68 13.45 5.40
N ALA A 277 1.51 13.49 4.37
CA ALA A 277 1.06 13.53 2.98
C ALA A 277 0.56 12.17 2.51
N PRO A 278 -0.55 12.08 1.75
CA PRO A 278 -1.01 10.83 1.16
C PRO A 278 -0.02 10.33 0.10
N ASP A 279 0.16 9.00 0.02
CA ASP A 279 1.03 8.36 -0.96
C ASP A 279 0.34 8.25 -2.33
N PRO A 280 0.83 8.93 -3.39
CA PRO A 280 0.28 8.83 -4.72
C PRO A 280 0.74 7.58 -5.49
N SER A 281 1.75 6.86 -4.99
CA SER A 281 2.34 5.71 -5.68
C SER A 281 1.36 4.53 -5.79
N THR A 282 0.40 4.42 -4.88
CA THR A 282 -0.66 3.41 -4.92
C THR A 282 -1.51 3.51 -6.19
N ASN A 283 -1.94 4.73 -6.55
CA ASN A 283 -2.70 5.01 -7.77
C ASN A 283 -1.83 4.79 -9.02
N TYR A 284 -0.58 5.25 -9.00
CA TYR A 284 0.38 5.01 -10.08
C TYR A 284 0.55 3.52 -10.36
N HIS A 285 0.83 2.70 -9.35
CA HIS A 285 1.01 1.26 -9.52
C HIS A 285 -0.27 0.56 -9.99
N LYS A 286 -1.45 0.99 -9.50
CA LYS A 286 -2.74 0.48 -9.96
C LYS A 286 -2.94 0.76 -11.45
N ALA A 287 -2.74 2.01 -11.87
CA ALA A 287 -2.88 2.42 -13.27
C ALA A 287 -1.85 1.73 -14.17
N HIS A 288 -0.60 1.65 -13.74
CA HIS A 288 0.47 0.98 -14.47
C HIS A 288 0.19 -0.52 -14.66
N LYS A 289 -0.31 -1.22 -13.63
CA LYS A 289 -0.70 -2.63 -13.73
C LYS A 289 -1.88 -2.87 -14.69
N GLN A 290 -2.79 -1.90 -14.79
CA GLN A 290 -3.95 -1.97 -15.70
C GLN A 290 -3.61 -1.60 -17.14
N ARG A 291 -2.47 -0.96 -17.35
CA ARG A 291 -2.02 -0.54 -18.68
C ARG A 291 -1.78 -1.76 -19.57
N GLN A 292 -2.31 -1.68 -20.78
CA GLN A 292 -2.00 -2.63 -21.84
C GLN A 292 -0.72 -2.24 -22.56
N VAL A 293 0.14 -3.22 -22.86
CA VAL A 293 1.37 -3.00 -23.61
C VAL A 293 1.04 -2.30 -24.96
N GLU A 294 1.89 -1.36 -25.37
CA GLU A 294 1.75 -0.55 -26.61
C GLU A 294 0.59 0.45 -26.64
N THR A 295 -0.21 0.62 -25.57
CA THR A 295 -1.20 1.69 -25.51
C THR A 295 -0.57 2.99 -24.99
N GLY A 296 -1.05 4.15 -25.49
CA GLY A 296 -0.58 5.48 -25.09
C GLY A 296 0.76 5.92 -25.70
N VAL A 297 1.41 5.09 -26.52
CA VAL A 297 2.71 5.41 -27.15
C VAL A 297 2.60 6.63 -28.06
N TRP A 298 1.49 6.77 -28.79
CA TRP A 298 1.20 7.94 -29.63
C TRP A 298 1.33 9.27 -28.89
N LEU A 299 0.99 9.30 -27.60
CA LEU A 299 1.10 10.52 -26.78
C LEU A 299 2.55 10.82 -26.44
N LEU A 300 3.34 9.80 -26.10
CA LEU A 300 4.77 9.94 -25.80
C LEU A 300 5.56 10.45 -27.02
N GLU A 301 5.14 10.06 -28.23
CA GLU A 301 5.74 10.48 -29.50
C GLU A 301 5.21 11.81 -30.02
N SER A 302 4.14 12.35 -29.43
CA SER A 302 3.46 13.56 -29.89
C SER A 302 4.38 14.80 -29.78
N ALA A 303 4.27 15.68 -30.77
CA ALA A 303 4.98 16.97 -30.76
C ALA A 303 4.60 17.83 -29.54
N LYS A 304 3.35 17.72 -29.04
CA LYS A 304 2.87 18.50 -27.89
C LYS A 304 3.56 18.05 -26.60
N LEU A 305 3.72 16.74 -26.35
CA LEU A 305 4.41 16.26 -25.17
C LEU A 305 5.91 16.55 -25.22
N LYS A 306 6.54 16.44 -26.40
CA LYS A 306 7.95 16.83 -26.59
C LYS A 306 8.15 18.32 -26.33
N LYS A 307 7.30 19.18 -26.93
CA LYS A 307 7.32 20.63 -26.67
C LYS A 307 7.16 20.91 -25.17
N TRP A 308 6.23 20.25 -24.49
CA TRP A 308 6.00 20.43 -23.07
C TRP A 308 7.24 20.05 -22.22
N LYS A 309 7.97 19.00 -22.56
CA LYS A 309 9.20 18.60 -21.86
C LYS A 309 10.36 19.60 -22.05
N GLU A 310 10.44 20.21 -23.23
CA GLU A 310 11.61 21.01 -23.65
C GLU A 310 11.43 22.52 -23.46
N SER A 311 10.19 22.99 -23.39
CA SER A 311 9.90 24.43 -23.29
C SER A 311 9.94 24.90 -21.84
N ALA A 312 10.54 26.06 -21.58
CA ALA A 312 10.55 26.69 -20.26
C ALA A 312 9.12 27.02 -19.76
N ALA A 313 8.90 26.89 -18.45
CA ALA A 313 7.63 27.18 -17.77
C ALA A 313 6.41 26.59 -18.47
N SER A 314 6.52 25.37 -18.95
CA SER A 314 5.54 24.73 -19.84
C SER A 314 4.33 24.15 -19.06
N ARG A 315 3.17 24.22 -19.70
CA ARG A 315 1.92 23.67 -19.14
C ARG A 315 1.22 22.86 -20.22
N LEU A 316 0.65 21.72 -19.83
CA LEU A 316 -0.06 20.83 -20.74
C LEU A 316 -1.34 20.32 -20.06
N TRP A 317 -2.49 20.51 -20.70
CA TRP A 317 -3.76 20.00 -20.22
C TRP A 317 -4.31 18.90 -21.14
N LEU A 318 -4.47 17.69 -20.56
CA LEU A 318 -5.08 16.55 -21.22
C LEU A 318 -6.52 16.39 -20.72
N TYR A 319 -7.49 16.55 -21.61
CA TYR A 319 -8.89 16.41 -21.19
C TYR A 319 -9.66 15.40 -22.04
N GLY A 320 -10.68 14.80 -21.44
CA GLY A 320 -11.50 13.81 -22.14
C GLY A 320 -12.66 13.28 -21.32
N ILE A 321 -13.54 12.55 -22.00
CA ILE A 321 -14.74 11.96 -21.41
C ILE A 321 -14.41 10.94 -20.31
N PRO A 322 -15.36 10.60 -19.41
CA PRO A 322 -15.20 9.52 -18.44
C PRO A 322 -14.80 8.19 -19.09
N GLY A 323 -13.83 7.52 -18.51
CA GLY A 323 -13.39 6.20 -18.99
C GLY A 323 -12.59 6.20 -20.28
N CYS A 324 -12.09 7.34 -20.78
CA CYS A 324 -11.21 7.41 -21.96
C CYS A 324 -9.74 7.06 -21.69
N GLY A 325 -9.36 6.77 -20.43
CA GLY A 325 -8.02 6.31 -20.07
C GLY A 325 -7.04 7.39 -19.60
N LYS A 326 -7.52 8.59 -19.15
CA LYS A 326 -6.67 9.69 -18.64
C LYS A 326 -5.63 9.19 -17.62
N THR A 327 -6.07 8.52 -16.59
CA THR A 327 -5.23 8.01 -15.49
C THR A 327 -4.19 6.98 -15.98
N ILE A 328 -4.53 6.15 -16.95
CA ILE A 328 -3.59 5.21 -17.57
C ILE A 328 -2.52 5.97 -18.38
N LEU A 329 -2.92 7.00 -19.13
CA LEU A 329 -1.99 7.86 -19.87
C LEU A 329 -1.08 8.65 -18.93
N SER A 330 -1.61 9.18 -17.81
CA SER A 330 -0.81 9.83 -16.75
C SER A 330 0.27 8.88 -16.22
N SER A 331 -0.09 7.63 -15.90
CA SER A 331 0.89 6.65 -15.43
C SER A 331 1.96 6.34 -16.47
N THR A 332 1.60 6.33 -17.76
CA THR A 332 2.53 6.12 -18.88
C THR A 332 3.51 7.28 -19.02
N ILE A 333 3.03 8.53 -18.86
CA ILE A 333 3.87 9.71 -18.87
C ILE A 333 4.81 9.73 -17.66
N ILE A 334 4.28 9.46 -16.46
CA ILE A 334 5.08 9.41 -15.23
C ILE A 334 6.19 8.37 -15.34
N GLU A 335 5.91 7.16 -15.85
CA GLU A 335 6.93 6.14 -16.09
C GLU A 335 8.04 6.65 -16.99
N ASN A 336 7.68 7.27 -18.11
CA ASN A 336 8.64 7.85 -19.06
C ASN A 336 9.45 8.99 -18.45
N LEU A 337 8.85 9.82 -17.58
CA LEU A 337 9.53 10.88 -16.85
C LEU A 337 10.47 10.33 -15.78
N LEU A 338 10.04 9.32 -15.01
CA LEU A 338 10.88 8.67 -13.99
C LEU A 338 12.12 8.03 -14.62
N GLN A 339 11.99 7.43 -15.82
CA GLN A 339 13.10 6.93 -16.59
C GLN A 339 14.02 8.07 -17.06
N HIS A 340 13.46 9.19 -17.53
CA HIS A 340 14.22 10.37 -17.96
C HIS A 340 14.98 11.04 -16.81
N CYS A 341 14.41 11.07 -15.60
CA CYS A 341 15.00 11.70 -14.41
C CYS A 341 15.91 10.75 -13.61
N HIS A 342 16.11 9.51 -14.08
CA HIS A 342 16.81 8.48 -13.31
C HIS A 342 18.27 8.85 -13.03
N ASP A 343 18.97 9.34 -14.03
CA ASP A 343 20.42 9.53 -14.01
C ASP A 343 20.85 10.93 -13.52
N ASP A 344 19.91 11.89 -13.42
CA ASP A 344 20.19 13.25 -12.97
C ASP A 344 19.34 13.61 -11.74
N ILE A 345 20.01 13.73 -10.58
CA ILE A 345 19.37 14.10 -9.31
C ILE A 345 18.87 15.55 -9.29
N SER A 346 19.35 16.39 -10.21
CA SER A 346 18.89 17.78 -10.34
C SER A 346 17.57 17.89 -11.10
N ILE A 347 17.12 16.80 -11.73
CA ILE A 347 15.84 16.71 -12.43
C ILE A 347 14.90 15.83 -11.59
N VAL A 348 13.69 16.31 -11.34
CA VAL A 348 12.74 15.61 -10.48
C VAL A 348 11.36 15.50 -11.13
N THR A 349 10.71 14.35 -10.94
CA THR A 349 9.29 14.14 -11.24
C THR A 349 8.53 14.01 -9.94
N ALA A 350 7.50 14.85 -9.75
CA ALA A 350 6.53 14.75 -8.69
C ALA A 350 5.13 14.58 -9.30
N TYR A 351 4.30 13.79 -8.67
CA TYR A 351 2.97 13.52 -9.21
C TYR A 351 1.93 13.34 -8.11
N PHE A 352 0.67 13.59 -8.46
CA PHE A 352 -0.45 13.36 -7.57
C PHE A 352 -1.66 12.88 -8.38
N TYR A 353 -2.43 11.98 -7.78
CA TYR A 353 -3.68 11.48 -8.32
C TYR A 353 -4.81 11.89 -7.37
N PHE A 354 -5.73 12.72 -7.84
CA PHE A 354 -6.99 12.88 -7.15
C PHE A 354 -7.77 11.56 -7.28
N ASP A 355 -8.40 11.11 -6.20
CA ASP A 355 -9.11 9.82 -6.16
C ASP A 355 -10.37 9.97 -5.31
N PHE A 356 -11.50 9.82 -5.96
CA PHE A 356 -12.82 9.90 -5.33
C PHE A 356 -13.07 8.84 -4.25
N ASN A 357 -12.30 7.73 -4.24
CA ASN A 357 -12.39 6.69 -3.22
C ASN A 357 -11.57 7.01 -1.95
N ASP A 358 -10.77 8.07 -1.97
CA ASP A 358 -9.85 8.41 -0.88
C ASP A 358 -9.97 9.91 -0.56
N THR A 359 -10.63 10.23 0.55
CA THR A 359 -10.87 11.63 0.94
C THR A 359 -9.59 12.43 1.15
N GLN A 360 -8.49 11.80 1.55
CA GLN A 360 -7.19 12.46 1.66
C GLN A 360 -6.62 12.83 0.29
N LYS A 361 -7.05 12.16 -0.77
CA LYS A 361 -6.63 12.46 -2.15
C LYS A 361 -7.63 13.36 -2.90
N GLN A 362 -8.50 14.04 -2.18
CA GLN A 362 -9.46 15.01 -2.73
C GLN A 362 -9.17 16.44 -2.27
N ASP A 363 -8.12 16.64 -1.49
CA ASP A 363 -7.76 17.86 -0.80
C ASP A 363 -6.53 18.54 -1.47
N PRO A 364 -6.61 19.84 -1.85
CA PRO A 364 -5.50 20.55 -2.49
C PRO A 364 -4.29 20.77 -1.57
N GLU A 365 -4.50 20.93 -0.27
CA GLU A 365 -3.41 21.11 0.69
C GLU A 365 -2.62 19.81 0.84
N LEU A 366 -3.30 18.67 0.95
CA LEU A 366 -2.68 17.36 1.02
C LEU A 366 -1.96 16.99 -0.29
N MET A 367 -2.48 17.40 -1.44
CA MET A 367 -1.77 17.34 -2.73
C MET A 367 -0.43 18.10 -2.65
N LEU A 368 -0.45 19.35 -2.18
CA LEU A 368 0.76 20.17 -2.09
C LEU A 368 1.80 19.58 -1.13
N ARG A 369 1.36 19.04 0.02
CA ARG A 369 2.21 18.32 0.98
C ARG A 369 2.85 17.08 0.34
N SER A 370 2.09 16.33 -0.47
CA SER A 370 2.59 15.15 -1.19
C SER A 370 3.64 15.52 -2.22
N LEU A 371 3.41 16.58 -3.01
CA LEU A 371 4.40 17.08 -3.96
C LEU A 371 5.68 17.53 -3.25
N LEU A 372 5.56 18.31 -2.16
CA LEU A 372 6.70 18.75 -1.37
C LEU A 372 7.51 17.56 -0.79
N CYS A 373 6.85 16.54 -0.26
CA CYS A 373 7.51 15.32 0.22
C CYS A 373 8.34 14.65 -0.89
N GLN A 374 7.80 14.53 -2.10
CA GLN A 374 8.49 13.93 -3.24
C GLN A 374 9.72 14.75 -3.66
N LEU A 375 9.61 16.09 -3.68
CA LEU A 375 10.73 16.99 -3.93
C LEU A 375 11.82 16.84 -2.85
N LEU A 376 11.44 16.81 -1.58
CA LEU A 376 12.36 16.65 -0.45
C LEU A 376 13.09 15.29 -0.48
N GLN A 377 12.46 14.23 -0.93
CA GLN A 377 13.09 12.91 -1.06
C GLN A 377 14.23 12.91 -2.09
N ARG A 378 14.14 13.74 -3.14
CA ARG A 378 15.20 13.89 -4.18
C ARG A 378 16.22 14.97 -3.83
N SER A 379 15.90 15.95 -2.99
CA SER A 379 16.81 17.03 -2.57
C SER A 379 17.97 16.49 -1.73
N VAL A 380 19.20 16.86 -2.05
CA VAL A 380 20.42 16.41 -1.33
C VAL A 380 20.53 17.02 0.08
N ILE A 381 20.01 18.22 0.26
CA ILE A 381 20.03 18.96 1.53
C ILE A 381 18.59 19.42 1.81
N ILE A 382 18.15 19.36 3.05
CA ILE A 382 16.84 19.92 3.43
C ILE A 382 16.89 21.44 3.15
N PRO A 383 15.98 21.98 2.31
CA PRO A 383 15.90 23.40 2.04
C PRO A 383 15.71 24.19 3.32
N LYS A 384 16.40 25.31 3.46
CA LYS A 384 16.35 26.14 4.69
C LYS A 384 14.93 26.60 5.02
N GLY A 385 14.12 26.93 4.00
CA GLY A 385 12.72 27.31 4.18
C GLY A 385 11.88 26.20 4.81
N VAL A 386 12.08 24.94 4.37
CA VAL A 386 11.39 23.77 4.93
C VAL A 386 11.80 23.52 6.38
N ASP A 387 13.09 23.58 6.69
CA ASP A 387 13.58 23.35 8.05
C ASP A 387 13.12 24.46 9.02
N ALA A 388 13.10 25.71 8.54
CA ALA A 388 12.57 26.85 9.28
C ALA A 388 11.05 26.70 9.54
N LEU A 389 10.28 26.30 8.50
CA LEU A 389 8.84 26.07 8.63
C LEU A 389 8.55 24.96 9.65
N PHE A 390 9.24 23.82 9.56
CA PHE A 390 9.08 22.74 10.53
C PHE A 390 9.41 23.19 11.96
N SER A 391 10.44 24.00 12.12
CA SER A 391 10.85 24.51 13.44
C SER A 391 9.86 25.56 13.98
N SER A 392 9.28 26.42 13.13
CA SER A 392 8.26 27.41 13.52
C SER A 392 6.93 26.76 13.90
N CYS A 393 6.66 25.58 13.34
CA CYS A 393 5.51 24.73 13.68
C CYS A 393 5.81 23.80 14.89
N GLU A 394 6.61 24.28 15.86
CA GLU A 394 6.94 23.57 17.11
C GLU A 394 7.53 22.17 16.88
N ASN A 395 8.39 22.06 15.87
CA ASN A 395 9.00 20.80 15.45
C ASN A 395 7.97 19.71 15.05
N GLY A 396 6.87 20.16 14.45
CA GLY A 396 5.86 19.27 13.87
C GLY A 396 4.61 19.06 14.72
N GLN A 397 4.43 19.82 15.79
CA GLN A 397 3.19 19.78 16.59
C GLN A 397 2.04 20.53 15.92
N ARG A 398 2.33 21.55 15.10
CA ARG A 398 1.34 22.31 14.33
C ARG A 398 1.47 22.04 12.85
N GLN A 399 0.35 22.12 12.14
CA GLN A 399 0.33 22.02 10.67
C GLN A 399 0.59 23.41 10.07
N PRO A 400 1.28 23.47 8.89
CA PRO A 400 1.59 24.73 8.24
C PRO A 400 0.36 25.29 7.52
N LEU A 401 0.27 26.60 7.36
CA LEU A 401 -0.78 27.24 6.56
C LEU A 401 -0.51 27.06 5.06
N MET A 402 -1.58 26.99 4.25
CA MET A 402 -1.53 26.80 2.79
C MET A 402 -0.57 27.77 2.09
N HIS A 403 -0.63 29.08 2.40
CA HIS A 403 0.23 30.08 1.76
C HIS A 403 1.71 29.83 2.06
N THR A 404 2.05 29.45 3.28
CA THR A 404 3.44 29.15 3.68
C THR A 404 3.95 27.87 3.00
N LEU A 405 3.06 26.85 2.84
CA LEU A 405 3.37 25.66 2.05
C LEU A 405 3.69 26.00 0.59
N LEU A 406 2.90 26.88 -0.03
CA LEU A 406 3.12 27.35 -1.40
C LEU A 406 4.47 28.07 -1.52
N GLU A 407 4.81 28.98 -0.61
CA GLU A 407 6.09 29.70 -0.61
C GLU A 407 7.28 28.75 -0.49
N VAL A 408 7.23 27.82 0.44
CA VAL A 408 8.30 26.85 0.66
C VAL A 408 8.41 25.85 -0.50
N THR A 409 7.29 25.47 -1.12
CA THR A 409 7.28 24.63 -2.31
C THR A 409 7.90 25.35 -3.49
N GLN A 410 7.58 26.64 -3.70
CA GLN A 410 8.21 27.47 -4.74
C GLN A 410 9.73 27.54 -4.58
N GLN A 411 10.21 27.82 -3.37
CA GLN A 411 11.63 27.83 -3.06
C GLN A 411 12.28 26.48 -3.33
N THR A 412 11.63 25.38 -2.95
CA THR A 412 12.16 24.03 -3.16
C THR A 412 12.22 23.67 -4.64
N VAL A 413 11.26 24.09 -5.47
CA VAL A 413 11.29 23.90 -6.93
C VAL A 413 12.50 24.60 -7.56
N GLN A 414 12.87 25.78 -7.05
CA GLN A 414 14.04 26.55 -7.57
C GLN A 414 15.39 25.87 -7.34
N ASP A 415 15.47 24.91 -6.39
CA ASP A 415 16.69 24.17 -6.10
C ASP A 415 17.02 23.11 -7.18
N PHE A 416 16.11 22.82 -8.10
CA PHE A 416 16.26 21.84 -9.17
C PHE A 416 16.50 22.50 -10.53
N THR A 417 17.14 21.78 -11.43
CA THR A 417 17.34 22.23 -12.83
C THR A 417 16.05 22.08 -13.63
N GLN A 418 15.29 21.02 -13.42
CA GLN A 418 13.96 20.80 -14.01
C GLN A 418 13.06 20.04 -13.03
N VAL A 419 11.80 20.45 -12.97
CA VAL A 419 10.75 19.84 -12.14
C VAL A 419 9.53 19.54 -13.01
N TYR A 420 9.22 18.26 -13.16
CA TYR A 420 8.02 17.80 -13.84
C TYR A 420 6.94 17.45 -12.81
N VAL A 421 5.81 18.14 -12.87
CA VAL A 421 4.65 17.90 -12.00
C VAL A 421 3.52 17.34 -12.83
N VAL A 422 2.99 16.19 -12.45
CA VAL A 422 1.82 15.55 -13.09
C VAL A 422 0.68 15.45 -12.10
N LEU A 423 -0.44 16.13 -12.39
CA LEU A 423 -1.65 16.11 -11.59
C LEU A 423 -2.77 15.40 -12.37
N ASP A 424 -3.19 14.25 -11.89
CA ASP A 424 -4.24 13.45 -12.54
C ASP A 424 -5.60 13.69 -11.92
N ALA A 425 -6.64 13.73 -12.78
CA ALA A 425 -8.06 13.77 -12.42
C ALA A 425 -8.46 14.97 -11.53
N LEU A 426 -8.14 16.20 -11.93
CA LEU A 426 -8.54 17.43 -11.19
C LEU A 426 -10.05 17.51 -10.91
N ASP A 427 -10.88 16.91 -11.77
CA ASP A 427 -12.33 16.81 -11.63
C ASP A 427 -12.77 15.95 -10.43
N GLU A 428 -11.89 15.16 -9.83
CA GLU A 428 -12.17 14.34 -8.64
C GLU A 428 -11.85 15.07 -7.30
N CYS A 429 -11.31 16.29 -7.36
CA CYS A 429 -11.12 17.14 -6.19
C CYS A 429 -12.46 17.68 -5.68
N THR A 430 -12.69 17.64 -4.35
CA THR A 430 -13.91 18.17 -3.73
C THR A 430 -13.86 19.68 -3.52
N GLN A 431 -12.66 20.22 -3.27
CA GLN A 431 -12.43 21.65 -3.02
C GLN A 431 -11.89 22.33 -4.29
N ARG A 432 -12.66 22.29 -5.37
CA ARG A 432 -12.21 22.74 -6.71
C ARG A 432 -11.81 24.18 -6.79
N LEU A 433 -12.52 25.09 -6.13
CA LEU A 433 -12.18 26.52 -6.13
C LEU A 433 -10.78 26.73 -5.54
N GLU A 434 -10.51 26.14 -4.39
CA GLU A 434 -9.21 26.23 -3.74
C GLU A 434 -8.10 25.58 -4.59
N LEU A 435 -8.38 24.43 -5.22
CA LEU A 435 -7.45 23.80 -6.16
C LEU A 435 -7.12 24.74 -7.33
N MET A 436 -8.12 25.43 -7.91
CA MET A 436 -7.90 26.34 -9.03
C MET A 436 -7.06 27.54 -8.59
N ASP A 437 -7.29 28.10 -7.38
CA ASP A 437 -6.49 29.18 -6.80
C ASP A 437 -5.04 28.76 -6.56
N VAL A 438 -4.81 27.53 -6.07
CA VAL A 438 -3.47 26.95 -5.93
C VAL A 438 -2.77 26.83 -7.27
N LEU A 439 -3.44 26.29 -8.30
CA LEU A 439 -2.87 26.12 -9.64
C LEU A 439 -2.58 27.46 -10.33
N GLU A 440 -3.45 28.47 -10.15
CA GLU A 440 -3.20 29.81 -10.64
C GLU A 440 -1.99 30.45 -9.94
N THR A 441 -1.85 30.25 -8.62
CA THR A 441 -0.68 30.73 -7.86
C THR A 441 0.59 30.08 -8.36
N VAL A 442 0.60 28.74 -8.55
CA VAL A 442 1.73 28.00 -9.13
C VAL A 442 2.05 28.50 -10.56
N ALA A 443 1.04 28.79 -11.34
CA ALA A 443 1.22 29.33 -12.69
C ALA A 443 1.87 30.73 -12.67
N ARG A 444 1.57 31.58 -11.68
CA ARG A 444 2.14 32.92 -11.50
C ARG A 444 3.61 32.90 -11.03
N TRP A 445 4.13 31.77 -10.57
CA TRP A 445 5.57 31.68 -10.21
C TRP A 445 6.49 31.90 -11.40
N GLU A 446 6.02 31.65 -12.64
CA GLU A 446 6.79 31.83 -13.90
C GLU A 446 8.18 31.19 -13.86
N LEU A 447 8.31 30.07 -13.13
CA LEU A 447 9.56 29.34 -13.00
C LEU A 447 9.89 28.59 -14.30
N ASN A 448 11.00 28.95 -14.93
CA ASN A 448 11.43 28.38 -16.20
C ASN A 448 11.71 26.87 -16.15
N ASN A 449 12.00 26.35 -14.97
CA ASN A 449 12.30 24.94 -14.69
C ASN A 449 11.09 24.11 -14.29
N LEU A 450 9.88 24.70 -14.22
CA LEU A 450 8.68 24.00 -13.82
C LEU A 450 7.80 23.63 -15.03
N HIS A 451 7.53 22.35 -15.16
CA HIS A 451 6.69 21.77 -16.21
C HIS A 451 5.46 21.13 -15.59
N LEU A 452 4.27 21.67 -15.83
CA LEU A 452 3.03 21.23 -15.22
C LEU A 452 2.15 20.51 -16.25
N LEU A 453 1.81 19.26 -15.99
CA LEU A 453 0.85 18.47 -16.76
C LEU A 453 -0.38 18.17 -15.90
N MET A 454 -1.54 18.43 -16.42
CA MET A 454 -2.82 18.26 -15.74
C MET A 454 -3.75 17.38 -16.56
N THR A 455 -4.53 16.52 -15.89
CA THR A 455 -5.62 15.83 -16.56
C THR A 455 -6.96 16.09 -15.87
N SER A 456 -8.03 16.19 -16.66
CA SER A 456 -9.38 16.34 -16.13
C SER A 456 -10.45 16.00 -17.16
N ARG A 457 -11.71 16.02 -16.73
CA ARG A 457 -12.83 16.24 -17.66
C ARG A 457 -12.86 17.68 -18.11
N LYS A 458 -13.51 17.93 -19.25
CA LYS A 458 -13.76 19.28 -19.72
C LYS A 458 -15.02 19.84 -19.04
N GLU A 459 -14.87 20.28 -17.80
CA GLU A 459 -15.91 20.93 -17.00
C GLU A 459 -15.70 22.43 -17.02
N ARG A 460 -16.79 23.21 -16.97
CA ARG A 460 -16.76 24.68 -17.20
C ARG A 460 -15.89 25.43 -16.19
N ASP A 461 -15.96 25.04 -14.92
CA ASP A 461 -15.17 25.62 -13.83
C ASP A 461 -13.66 25.41 -14.04
N ILE A 462 -13.27 24.18 -14.40
CA ILE A 462 -11.88 23.83 -14.70
C ILE A 462 -11.40 24.53 -15.97
N GLU A 463 -12.20 24.47 -17.05
CA GLU A 463 -11.87 25.09 -18.34
C GLU A 463 -11.63 26.59 -18.17
N SER A 464 -12.58 27.32 -17.56
CA SER A 464 -12.47 28.77 -17.38
C SER A 464 -11.30 29.22 -16.51
N SER A 465 -10.91 28.40 -15.52
CA SER A 465 -9.71 28.66 -14.72
C SER A 465 -8.42 28.42 -15.51
N LEU A 466 -8.33 27.28 -16.20
CA LEU A 466 -7.12 26.90 -16.92
C LEU A 466 -6.85 27.79 -18.15
N GLU A 467 -7.87 28.31 -18.83
CA GLU A 467 -7.74 29.22 -19.98
C GLU A 467 -6.92 30.46 -19.65
N ASN A 468 -6.84 30.89 -18.39
CA ASN A 468 -6.04 32.04 -17.98
C ASN A 468 -4.52 31.81 -18.12
N TYR A 469 -4.05 30.55 -18.11
CA TYR A 469 -2.62 30.26 -18.11
C TYR A 469 -2.22 29.02 -18.92
N VAL A 470 -3.15 28.29 -19.54
CA VAL A 470 -2.90 27.20 -20.50
C VAL A 470 -3.45 27.62 -21.85
N LYS A 471 -2.58 27.72 -22.86
CA LYS A 471 -3.00 28.09 -24.22
C LYS A 471 -3.70 26.92 -24.91
N GLU A 472 -4.61 27.20 -25.85
CA GLU A 472 -5.32 26.19 -26.63
C GLU A 472 -4.35 25.21 -27.35
N GLU A 473 -3.22 25.70 -27.84
CA GLU A 473 -2.18 24.88 -28.48
C GLU A 473 -1.51 23.87 -27.51
N ASP A 474 -1.55 24.15 -26.19
CA ASP A 474 -0.99 23.34 -25.13
C ASP A 474 -2.10 22.49 -24.44
N THR A 475 -3.18 22.22 -25.16
CA THR A 475 -4.23 21.29 -24.74
C THR A 475 -4.26 20.05 -25.63
N VAL A 476 -4.64 18.91 -25.06
CA VAL A 476 -4.83 17.64 -25.80
C VAL A 476 -6.21 17.09 -25.46
N CYS A 477 -7.08 17.06 -26.47
CA CYS A 477 -8.38 16.40 -26.35
C CYS A 477 -8.23 14.91 -26.66
N LEU A 478 -8.59 14.06 -25.71
CA LEU A 478 -8.59 12.61 -25.90
C LEU A 478 -9.86 12.18 -26.66
N GLN A 479 -9.87 12.49 -27.98
CA GLN A 479 -10.99 12.21 -28.88
C GLN A 479 -10.92 10.82 -29.51
N ARG A 480 -12.05 10.39 -30.08
CA ARG A 480 -12.34 9.06 -30.62
C ARG A 480 -11.21 8.43 -31.44
N ASN A 481 -10.67 9.11 -32.43
CA ASN A 481 -9.79 8.47 -33.44
C ASN A 481 -8.46 7.99 -32.87
N VAL A 482 -7.93 8.62 -31.83
CA VAL A 482 -6.62 8.26 -31.24
C VAL A 482 -6.80 7.19 -30.19
N VAL A 483 -7.84 7.34 -29.36
CA VAL A 483 -8.18 6.39 -28.31
C VAL A 483 -8.78 5.10 -28.85
N ASP A 484 -9.50 5.14 -29.97
CA ASP A 484 -10.13 3.97 -30.57
C ASP A 484 -9.10 2.92 -31.02
N GLN A 485 -7.91 3.33 -31.49
CA GLN A 485 -6.83 2.38 -31.82
C GLN A 485 -6.31 1.65 -30.60
N ASP A 486 -6.15 2.36 -29.49
CA ASP A 486 -5.73 1.75 -28.24
C ASP A 486 -6.81 0.84 -27.65
N ILE A 487 -8.10 1.22 -27.76
CA ILE A 487 -9.22 0.34 -27.39
C ILE A 487 -9.22 -0.93 -28.25
N GLN A 488 -8.95 -0.83 -29.55
CA GLN A 488 -8.87 -1.99 -30.42
C GLN A 488 -7.77 -2.96 -30.00
N ARG A 489 -6.55 -2.44 -29.73
CA ARG A 489 -5.43 -3.25 -29.20
C ARG A 489 -5.79 -3.92 -27.88
N TYR A 490 -6.40 -3.17 -26.97
CA TYR A 490 -6.86 -3.68 -25.68
C TYR A 490 -7.88 -4.83 -25.85
N VAL A 491 -8.89 -4.66 -26.71
CA VAL A 491 -9.92 -5.69 -26.99
C VAL A 491 -9.27 -6.95 -27.59
N GLN A 492 -8.38 -6.79 -28.56
CA GLN A 492 -7.69 -7.92 -29.21
C GLN A 492 -6.86 -8.72 -28.21
N GLN A 493 -6.14 -8.03 -27.35
CA GLN A 493 -5.28 -8.68 -26.36
C GLN A 493 -6.10 -9.34 -25.25
N ARG A 494 -7.16 -8.69 -24.75
CA ARG A 494 -8.09 -9.31 -23.79
C ARG A 494 -8.75 -10.57 -24.34
N LEU A 495 -9.11 -10.62 -25.63
CA LEU A 495 -9.63 -11.82 -26.27
C LEU A 495 -8.58 -12.94 -26.34
N SER A 496 -7.30 -12.61 -26.43
CA SER A 496 -6.20 -13.58 -26.48
C SER A 496 -5.81 -14.11 -25.10
N ASP A 497 -5.66 -13.23 -24.12
CA ASP A 497 -5.03 -13.53 -22.83
C ASP A 497 -6.02 -14.03 -21.77
N ASN A 498 -7.29 -13.59 -21.84
CA ASN A 498 -8.28 -13.97 -20.84
C ASN A 498 -8.82 -15.39 -21.09
N LYS A 499 -8.64 -16.29 -20.12
CA LYS A 499 -9.08 -17.69 -20.18
C LYS A 499 -10.57 -17.85 -20.49
N GLY A 500 -11.42 -16.99 -19.97
CA GLY A 500 -12.87 -17.01 -20.18
C GLY A 500 -13.29 -16.55 -21.57
N LEU A 501 -12.53 -15.63 -22.20
CA LEU A 501 -12.75 -15.11 -23.54
C LEU A 501 -12.05 -15.94 -24.63
N ALA A 502 -11.01 -16.69 -24.29
CA ALA A 502 -10.23 -17.52 -25.24
C ALA A 502 -11.09 -18.51 -26.04
N LYS A 503 -12.25 -18.94 -25.51
CA LYS A 503 -13.25 -19.76 -26.21
C LYS A 503 -13.76 -19.10 -27.49
N TRP A 504 -13.82 -17.75 -27.53
CA TRP A 504 -14.28 -16.97 -28.70
C TRP A 504 -13.14 -16.66 -29.66
N ASN A 505 -11.88 -16.66 -29.21
CA ASN A 505 -10.71 -16.38 -30.04
C ASN A 505 -10.36 -17.50 -31.01
N LYS A 506 -10.88 -18.72 -30.81
CA LYS A 506 -10.63 -19.90 -31.66
C LYS A 506 -11.26 -19.80 -33.05
N ASP A 507 -12.26 -18.93 -33.20
CA ASP A 507 -12.98 -18.72 -34.47
C ASP A 507 -12.79 -17.28 -34.91
N ALA A 508 -12.05 -17.11 -36.04
CA ALA A 508 -11.72 -15.79 -36.57
C ALA A 508 -12.97 -14.95 -36.93
N ALA A 509 -14.05 -15.59 -37.39
CA ALA A 509 -15.29 -14.89 -37.72
C ALA A 509 -15.99 -14.36 -36.45
N ILE A 510 -16.03 -15.16 -35.41
CA ILE A 510 -16.58 -14.73 -34.07
C ILE A 510 -15.73 -13.62 -33.48
N ARG A 511 -14.41 -13.73 -33.51
CA ARG A 511 -13.50 -12.70 -33.09
C ARG A 511 -13.77 -11.38 -33.79
N GLN A 512 -13.84 -11.39 -35.10
CA GLN A 512 -14.12 -10.22 -35.94
C GLN A 512 -15.50 -9.60 -35.60
N GLU A 513 -16.52 -10.46 -35.39
CA GLU A 513 -17.87 -10.02 -34.99
C GLU A 513 -17.82 -9.25 -33.64
N ILE A 514 -17.08 -9.78 -32.63
CA ILE A 514 -16.89 -9.13 -31.35
C ILE A 514 -16.14 -7.81 -31.51
N GLU A 515 -14.97 -7.81 -32.16
CA GLU A 515 -14.16 -6.61 -32.38
C GLU A 515 -14.98 -5.50 -33.04
N THR A 516 -15.69 -5.82 -34.12
CA THR A 516 -16.48 -4.85 -34.87
C THR A 516 -17.62 -4.26 -34.03
N ALA A 517 -18.32 -5.08 -33.25
CA ALA A 517 -19.41 -4.64 -32.40
C ALA A 517 -18.90 -3.74 -31.26
N LEU A 518 -17.80 -4.13 -30.60
CA LEU A 518 -17.21 -3.37 -29.51
C LEU A 518 -16.63 -2.03 -29.99
N MET A 519 -15.94 -2.01 -31.12
CA MET A 519 -15.38 -0.76 -31.66
C MET A 519 -16.47 0.24 -32.06
N ARG A 520 -17.59 -0.23 -32.59
CA ARG A 520 -18.75 0.60 -32.93
C ARG A 520 -19.38 1.22 -31.66
N GLY A 521 -19.40 0.47 -30.54
CA GLY A 521 -20.04 0.88 -29.30
C GLY A 521 -19.15 1.69 -28.37
N ALA A 522 -17.85 1.45 -28.34
CA ALA A 522 -16.92 2.02 -27.37
C ALA A 522 -16.80 3.54 -27.45
N ARG A 523 -16.81 4.12 -28.66
CA ARG A 523 -16.78 5.58 -28.85
C ARG A 523 -15.75 6.33 -28.01
N GLY A 524 -14.54 5.79 -27.88
CA GLY A 524 -13.46 6.34 -27.07
C GLY A 524 -13.53 6.03 -25.58
N MET A 525 -14.42 5.13 -25.14
CA MET A 525 -14.57 4.74 -23.72
C MET A 525 -13.99 3.35 -23.44
N PHE A 526 -12.76 3.25 -22.93
CA PHE A 526 -12.18 1.98 -22.46
C PHE A 526 -13.08 1.31 -21.41
N ARG A 527 -13.59 2.08 -20.43
CA ARG A 527 -14.44 1.53 -19.36
C ARG A 527 -15.65 0.80 -19.92
N TRP A 528 -16.29 1.36 -20.97
CA TRP A 528 -17.41 0.70 -21.62
C TRP A 528 -16.96 -0.63 -22.25
N ALA A 529 -15.85 -0.66 -22.98
CA ALA A 529 -15.33 -1.87 -23.60
C ALA A 529 -15.00 -2.96 -22.57
N VAL A 530 -14.39 -2.59 -21.44
CA VAL A 530 -14.14 -3.49 -20.30
C VAL A 530 -15.42 -4.17 -19.83
N CYS A 531 -16.45 -3.38 -19.49
CA CYS A 531 -17.74 -3.91 -19.01
C CYS A 531 -18.41 -4.85 -20.02
N GLN A 532 -18.30 -4.54 -21.32
CA GLN A 532 -18.87 -5.45 -22.33
C GLN A 532 -18.08 -6.74 -22.46
N LEU A 533 -16.75 -6.71 -22.43
CA LEU A 533 -15.91 -7.91 -22.43
C LEU A 533 -16.22 -8.82 -21.23
N ASP A 534 -16.38 -8.27 -20.03
CA ASP A 534 -16.76 -9.02 -18.82
C ASP A 534 -18.15 -9.67 -18.98
N THR A 535 -19.06 -9.02 -19.70
CA THR A 535 -20.38 -9.60 -20.05
C THR A 535 -20.24 -10.74 -21.06
N LEU A 536 -19.41 -10.58 -22.10
CA LEU A 536 -19.16 -11.60 -23.12
C LEU A 536 -18.43 -12.82 -22.57
N GLU A 537 -17.61 -12.67 -21.54
CA GLU A 537 -16.97 -13.75 -20.80
C GLU A 537 -18.00 -14.71 -20.18
N LYS A 538 -19.11 -14.18 -19.65
CA LYS A 538 -20.20 -14.95 -19.02
C LYS A 538 -21.10 -15.68 -20.03
N CYS A 539 -21.02 -15.38 -21.33
CA CYS A 539 -21.79 -16.05 -22.36
C CYS A 539 -21.34 -17.50 -22.54
N ARG A 540 -22.28 -18.46 -22.50
CA ARG A 540 -21.98 -19.91 -22.55
C ARG A 540 -21.96 -20.48 -23.97
N ASN A 541 -22.64 -19.85 -24.92
CA ASN A 541 -22.75 -20.29 -26.30
C ASN A 541 -22.86 -19.12 -27.29
N ARG A 542 -22.76 -19.41 -28.60
CA ARG A 542 -22.79 -18.41 -29.69
C ARG A 542 -24.13 -17.67 -29.78
N VAL A 543 -25.24 -18.29 -29.42
CA VAL A 543 -26.55 -17.64 -29.44
C VAL A 543 -26.62 -16.54 -28.40
N MET A 544 -26.19 -16.86 -27.17
CA MET A 544 -26.09 -15.85 -26.09
C MET A 544 -25.10 -14.73 -26.46
N LEU A 545 -23.95 -15.09 -27.06
CA LEU A 545 -22.95 -14.10 -27.48
C LEU A 545 -23.58 -13.12 -28.51
N ARG A 546 -24.18 -13.60 -29.56
CA ARG A 546 -24.79 -12.75 -30.61
C ARG A 546 -25.95 -11.93 -30.09
N LYS A 547 -26.78 -12.49 -29.19
CA LYS A 547 -27.82 -11.73 -28.50
C LYS A 547 -27.20 -10.59 -27.67
N SER A 548 -26.12 -10.85 -26.95
CA SER A 548 -25.41 -9.80 -26.18
C SER A 548 -24.81 -8.74 -27.10
N LEU A 549 -24.20 -9.10 -28.21
CA LEU A 549 -23.64 -8.17 -29.20
C LEU A 549 -24.69 -7.29 -29.89
N THR A 550 -25.90 -7.80 -30.10
CA THR A 550 -26.99 -7.03 -30.71
C THR A 550 -27.68 -6.09 -29.73
N THR A 551 -27.59 -6.36 -28.42
CA THR A 551 -28.21 -5.58 -27.33
C THR A 551 -27.20 -4.77 -26.51
N LEU A 552 -26.04 -4.42 -27.10
CA LEU A 552 -25.03 -3.62 -26.40
C LEU A 552 -25.58 -2.27 -25.95
N PRO A 553 -25.38 -1.87 -24.70
CA PRO A 553 -25.76 -0.56 -24.19
C PRO A 553 -25.07 0.55 -24.98
N GLN A 554 -25.73 1.69 -25.16
CA GLN A 554 -25.15 2.82 -25.90
C GLN A 554 -24.32 3.76 -25.02
N THR A 555 -24.56 3.75 -23.71
CA THR A 555 -23.90 4.61 -22.72
C THR A 555 -23.36 3.82 -21.53
N LEU A 556 -22.50 4.42 -20.75
CA LEU A 556 -22.04 3.84 -19.46
C LEU A 556 -23.21 3.70 -18.49
N ASP A 557 -24.11 4.67 -18.41
CA ASP A 557 -25.29 4.60 -17.53
C ASP A 557 -26.17 3.39 -17.85
N GLN A 558 -26.47 3.17 -19.12
CA GLN A 558 -27.22 1.96 -19.55
C GLN A 558 -26.44 0.67 -19.26
N THR A 559 -25.12 0.72 -19.30
CA THR A 559 -24.27 -0.42 -18.93
C THR A 559 -24.39 -0.72 -17.45
N TYR A 560 -24.33 0.30 -16.59
CA TYR A 560 -24.45 0.15 -15.14
C TYR A 560 -25.87 -0.28 -14.74
N ASP A 561 -26.89 0.31 -15.36
CA ASP A 561 -28.30 -0.11 -15.17
C ASP A 561 -28.48 -1.61 -15.45
N ARG A 562 -27.91 -2.08 -16.56
CA ARG A 562 -27.96 -3.50 -16.93
C ARG A 562 -27.18 -4.39 -15.97
N ILE A 563 -26.00 -3.96 -15.47
CA ILE A 563 -25.20 -4.75 -14.52
C ILE A 563 -25.94 -4.87 -13.18
N LEU A 564 -26.43 -3.74 -12.64
CA LEU A 564 -27.18 -3.69 -11.39
C LEU A 564 -28.50 -4.50 -11.46
N SER A 565 -29.21 -4.41 -12.60
CA SER A 565 -30.44 -5.15 -12.80
C SER A 565 -30.23 -6.66 -12.99
N ALA A 566 -29.01 -7.10 -13.29
CA ALA A 566 -28.63 -8.50 -13.42
C ALA A 566 -28.20 -9.15 -12.09
N ILE A 567 -28.09 -8.39 -11.00
CA ILE A 567 -27.82 -8.92 -9.66
C ILE A 567 -29.01 -9.77 -9.22
N ARG A 568 -28.74 -10.97 -8.68
CA ARG A 568 -29.77 -11.88 -8.22
C ARG A 568 -30.55 -11.26 -7.07
N GLU A 569 -31.85 -11.55 -6.97
CA GLU A 569 -32.72 -10.95 -5.94
C GLU A 569 -32.22 -11.24 -4.51
N GLU A 570 -31.68 -12.44 -4.29
CA GLU A 570 -31.06 -12.86 -3.02
C GLU A 570 -29.81 -12.05 -2.65
N ASP A 571 -29.10 -11.51 -3.63
CA ASP A 571 -27.87 -10.74 -3.43
C ASP A 571 -28.12 -9.21 -3.40
N CYS A 572 -29.35 -8.75 -3.68
CA CYS A 572 -29.64 -7.32 -3.85
C CYS A 572 -29.35 -6.49 -2.60
N GLU A 573 -29.71 -7.00 -1.41
CA GLU A 573 -29.46 -6.31 -0.14
C GLU A 573 -27.95 -6.24 0.17
N TYR A 574 -27.23 -7.31 -0.11
CA TYR A 574 -25.77 -7.36 0.03
C TYR A 574 -25.09 -6.37 -0.92
N ALA A 575 -25.47 -6.36 -2.19
CA ALA A 575 -24.98 -5.41 -3.16
C ALA A 575 -25.25 -3.96 -2.75
N MET A 576 -26.44 -3.68 -2.22
CA MET A 576 -26.82 -2.35 -1.73
C MET A 576 -25.88 -1.90 -0.60
N ARG A 577 -25.65 -2.74 0.42
CA ARG A 577 -24.77 -2.44 1.54
C ARG A 577 -23.31 -2.24 1.07
N ILE A 578 -22.80 -3.15 0.23
CA ILE A 578 -21.44 -3.04 -0.34
C ILE A 578 -21.28 -1.71 -1.09
N LEU A 579 -22.14 -1.41 -2.04
CA LEU A 579 -22.06 -0.22 -2.86
C LEU A 579 -22.26 1.07 -2.04
N GLN A 580 -23.14 1.07 -1.05
CA GLN A 580 -23.37 2.19 -0.14
C GLN A 580 -22.12 2.54 0.67
N TRP A 581 -21.48 1.53 1.27
CA TRP A 581 -20.26 1.76 2.04
C TRP A 581 -19.10 2.15 1.14
N LEU A 582 -18.93 1.52 -0.02
CA LEU A 582 -17.86 1.89 -0.97
C LEU A 582 -18.04 3.29 -1.56
N THR A 583 -19.29 3.77 -1.64
CA THR A 583 -19.58 5.11 -2.19
C THR A 583 -19.27 6.22 -1.17
N PHE A 584 -19.50 5.98 0.13
CA PHE A 584 -19.48 7.02 1.16
C PHE A 584 -18.54 6.74 2.34
N SER A 585 -17.71 5.70 2.27
CA SER A 585 -16.72 5.46 3.33
C SER A 585 -15.70 6.59 3.42
N ALA A 586 -15.22 6.87 4.63
CA ALA A 586 -14.24 7.92 4.90
C ALA A 586 -12.82 7.56 4.44
N ARG A 587 -12.53 6.27 4.28
CA ARG A 587 -11.30 5.74 3.70
C ARG A 587 -11.59 4.47 2.91
N PRO A 588 -10.68 4.05 2.03
CA PRO A 588 -10.77 2.75 1.37
C PRO A 588 -10.93 1.61 2.40
N LEU A 589 -11.80 0.64 2.09
CA LEU A 589 -12.10 -0.49 2.96
C LEU A 589 -11.37 -1.75 2.50
N SER A 590 -10.98 -2.60 3.45
CA SER A 590 -10.44 -3.91 3.12
C SER A 590 -11.55 -4.88 2.70
N VAL A 591 -11.17 -5.99 2.05
CA VAL A 591 -12.15 -7.01 1.66
C VAL A 591 -12.81 -7.65 2.88
N GLU A 592 -12.06 -7.81 3.98
CA GLU A 592 -12.55 -8.34 5.26
C GLU A 592 -13.53 -7.37 5.93
N GLU A 593 -13.26 -6.05 5.87
CA GLU A 593 -14.19 -5.04 6.36
C GLU A 593 -15.51 -5.08 5.59
N ILE A 594 -15.48 -5.21 4.27
CA ILE A 594 -16.70 -5.32 3.45
C ILE A 594 -17.43 -6.64 3.70
N ALA A 595 -16.73 -7.73 3.98
CA ALA A 595 -17.38 -8.99 4.36
C ALA A 595 -18.23 -8.84 5.62
N GLU A 596 -17.79 -8.06 6.60
CA GLU A 596 -18.57 -7.75 7.81
C GLU A 596 -19.67 -6.70 7.55
N VAL A 597 -19.46 -5.73 6.66
CA VAL A 597 -20.48 -4.75 6.26
C VAL A 597 -21.75 -5.42 5.74
N VAL A 598 -21.60 -6.48 4.96
CA VAL A 598 -22.74 -7.24 4.41
C VAL A 598 -23.65 -7.78 5.52
N ALA A 599 -23.08 -8.14 6.66
CA ALA A 599 -23.79 -8.70 7.82
C ALA A 599 -24.50 -7.65 8.68
N ILE A 600 -24.39 -6.34 8.35
CA ILE A 600 -25.04 -5.27 9.11
C ILE A 600 -26.40 -4.92 8.50
N ASP A 601 -27.47 -5.18 9.25
CA ASP A 601 -28.82 -4.72 8.94
C ASP A 601 -29.33 -3.80 10.05
N VAL A 602 -29.38 -2.50 9.78
CA VAL A 602 -29.82 -1.50 10.77
C VAL A 602 -31.29 -1.61 11.15
N GLY A 603 -32.08 -2.31 10.36
CA GLY A 603 -33.52 -2.59 10.63
C GLY A 603 -33.78 -3.79 11.53
N ARG A 604 -32.75 -4.57 11.82
CA ARG A 604 -32.85 -5.81 12.62
C ARG A 604 -32.24 -5.64 14.01
N GLU A 605 -32.60 -6.52 14.94
CA GLU A 605 -32.01 -6.62 16.28
C GLU A 605 -31.70 -8.09 16.61
N PRO A 606 -30.40 -8.48 16.79
CA PRO A 606 -29.20 -7.66 16.68
C PRO A 606 -28.94 -7.22 15.23
N ALA A 607 -28.38 -6.03 15.07
CA ALA A 607 -28.13 -5.46 13.75
C ALA A 607 -26.98 -6.13 13.01
N PHE A 608 -25.94 -6.56 13.71
CA PHE A 608 -24.83 -7.34 13.17
C PHE A 608 -25.05 -8.82 13.48
N ASP A 609 -25.01 -9.64 12.47
CA ASP A 609 -25.12 -11.09 12.60
C ASP A 609 -23.88 -11.75 11.99
N ARG A 610 -23.13 -12.43 12.85
CA ARG A 610 -21.85 -13.04 12.44
C ARG A 610 -22.03 -14.18 11.43
N ASP A 611 -23.18 -14.85 11.46
CA ASP A 611 -23.48 -15.95 10.52
C ASP A 611 -23.77 -15.42 9.09
N GLU A 612 -24.01 -14.12 8.93
CA GLU A 612 -24.17 -13.46 7.62
C GLU A 612 -22.87 -12.86 7.06
N VAL A 613 -21.74 -12.93 7.78
CA VAL A 613 -20.44 -12.48 7.27
C VAL A 613 -20.04 -13.37 6.10
N LEU A 614 -19.55 -12.77 5.01
CA LEU A 614 -19.10 -13.55 3.86
C LEU A 614 -17.94 -14.47 4.26
N GLU A 615 -18.10 -15.78 4.11
CA GLU A 615 -17.07 -16.79 4.38
C GLU A 615 -15.82 -16.57 3.50
N ASP A 616 -16.04 -16.23 2.22
CA ASP A 616 -14.99 -15.73 1.33
C ASP A 616 -15.24 -14.23 1.07
N PRO A 617 -14.40 -13.33 1.61
CA PRO A 617 -14.53 -11.89 1.37
C PRO A 617 -14.52 -11.49 -0.11
N LEU A 618 -13.96 -12.33 -0.99
CA LEU A 618 -13.91 -12.09 -2.44
C LEU A 618 -15.27 -12.29 -3.13
N GLU A 619 -16.26 -12.89 -2.47
CA GLU A 619 -17.63 -12.99 -2.98
C GLU A 619 -18.26 -11.61 -3.26
N ALA A 620 -17.78 -10.54 -2.62
CA ALA A 620 -18.18 -9.18 -2.95
C ALA A 620 -17.95 -8.82 -4.44
N LEU A 621 -16.92 -9.40 -5.09
CA LEU A 621 -16.69 -9.27 -6.53
C LEU A 621 -17.74 -10.01 -7.37
N ASN A 622 -18.19 -11.17 -6.91
CA ASN A 622 -19.21 -11.95 -7.59
C ASN A 622 -20.56 -11.24 -7.51
N ILE A 623 -20.89 -10.69 -6.33
CA ILE A 623 -22.12 -9.95 -6.06
C ILE A 623 -22.17 -8.66 -6.90
N CYS A 624 -21.15 -7.80 -6.81
CA CYS A 624 -21.12 -6.49 -7.46
C CYS A 624 -20.51 -6.51 -8.87
N SER A 625 -19.91 -7.63 -9.30
CA SER A 625 -19.33 -7.82 -10.65
C SER A 625 -18.33 -6.70 -11.02
N SER A 626 -18.38 -6.19 -12.26
CA SER A 626 -17.48 -5.17 -12.76
C SER A 626 -17.70 -3.75 -12.19
N LEU A 627 -18.62 -3.57 -11.23
CA LEU A 627 -18.81 -2.28 -10.54
C LEU A 627 -17.73 -2.04 -9.48
N VAL A 628 -17.08 -3.09 -8.97
CA VAL A 628 -16.03 -3.01 -7.94
C VAL A 628 -14.72 -3.61 -8.44
N THR A 629 -13.64 -3.29 -7.78
CA THR A 629 -12.29 -3.81 -8.08
C THR A 629 -11.50 -3.97 -6.80
N ILE A 630 -10.54 -4.90 -6.80
CA ILE A 630 -9.61 -5.10 -5.69
C ILE A 630 -8.23 -4.61 -6.09
N THR A 631 -7.57 -3.95 -5.14
CA THR A 631 -6.19 -3.50 -5.25
C THR A 631 -5.44 -3.92 -3.99
N MET A 632 -4.13 -4.18 -4.13
CA MET A 632 -3.27 -4.42 -2.98
C MET A 632 -2.77 -3.06 -2.48
N ASN A 633 -3.10 -2.72 -1.25
CA ASN A 633 -2.43 -1.60 -0.59
C ASN A 633 -1.07 -2.08 -0.08
N LYS A 634 0.01 -1.41 -0.47
CA LYS A 634 1.30 -1.62 0.17
C LYS A 634 1.20 -1.00 1.55
N ALA A 635 1.54 -1.76 2.57
CA ALA A 635 1.55 -1.31 3.94
C ALA A 635 2.17 0.09 4.09
N GLU A 636 1.38 1.08 4.44
CA GLU A 636 1.88 2.35 4.94
C GLU A 636 2.31 2.14 6.38
N GLY A 637 3.64 2.12 6.58
CA GLY A 637 4.27 1.90 7.87
C GLY A 637 4.96 0.53 7.99
N ARG A 638 6.05 0.51 8.74
CA ARG A 638 6.95 -0.66 8.93
C ARG A 638 6.28 -1.94 9.46
N TRP A 639 4.97 -1.93 9.75
CA TRP A 639 4.34 -2.93 10.61
C TRP A 639 2.99 -3.47 10.13
N LYS A 640 2.40 -2.99 9.03
CA LYS A 640 1.10 -3.51 8.54
C LYS A 640 1.29 -4.47 7.37
N PRO A 641 0.65 -5.65 7.37
CA PRO A 641 0.63 -6.53 6.20
C PRO A 641 -0.07 -5.84 5.03
N ALA A 642 0.33 -6.18 3.80
CA ALA A 642 -0.37 -5.73 2.61
C ALA A 642 -1.83 -6.21 2.67
N GLN A 643 -2.78 -5.27 2.65
CA GLN A 643 -4.21 -5.58 2.68
C GLN A 643 -4.81 -5.49 1.29
N GLN A 644 -5.76 -6.38 1.01
CA GLN A 644 -6.60 -6.27 -0.17
C GLN A 644 -7.68 -5.21 0.08
N ILE A 645 -7.63 -4.14 -0.71
CA ILE A 645 -8.60 -3.05 -0.65
C ILE A 645 -9.62 -3.22 -1.77
N ILE A 646 -10.90 -3.16 -1.43
CA ILE A 646 -11.99 -3.13 -2.40
C ILE A 646 -12.49 -1.70 -2.58
N SER A 647 -12.75 -1.31 -3.81
CA SER A 647 -13.24 0.03 -4.17
C SER A 647 -14.16 -0.03 -5.38
N LEU A 648 -14.93 1.05 -5.61
CA LEU A 648 -15.64 1.21 -6.87
C LEU A 648 -14.64 1.21 -8.04
N ALA A 649 -14.98 0.52 -9.10
CA ALA A 649 -14.05 0.28 -10.21
C ALA A 649 -13.75 1.53 -11.04
N HIS A 650 -14.59 2.57 -10.96
CA HIS A 650 -14.42 3.83 -11.67
C HIS A 650 -15.36 4.91 -11.10
N TYR A 651 -14.92 6.19 -11.10
CA TYR A 651 -15.72 7.32 -10.62
C TYR A 651 -17.11 7.41 -11.25
N SER A 652 -17.25 7.11 -12.54
CA SER A 652 -18.56 7.12 -13.19
C SER A 652 -19.59 6.13 -12.62
N VAL A 653 -19.14 5.10 -11.84
CA VAL A 653 -20.06 4.23 -11.10
C VAL A 653 -20.68 5.03 -9.95
N GLN A 654 -19.86 5.72 -9.16
CA GLN A 654 -20.35 6.58 -8.09
C GLN A 654 -21.33 7.65 -8.63
N GLU A 655 -20.93 8.37 -9.69
CA GLU A 655 -21.80 9.37 -10.32
C GLU A 655 -23.14 8.80 -10.75
N TYR A 656 -23.16 7.57 -11.29
CA TYR A 656 -24.41 6.95 -11.69
C TYR A 656 -25.28 6.61 -10.48
N LEU A 657 -24.69 6.02 -9.42
CA LEU A 657 -25.40 5.63 -8.20
C LEU A 657 -26.04 6.81 -7.47
N VAL A 658 -25.38 7.96 -7.42
CA VAL A 658 -25.87 9.17 -6.72
C VAL A 658 -26.73 10.08 -7.61
N SER A 659 -26.78 9.85 -8.92
CA SER A 659 -27.49 10.72 -9.87
C SER A 659 -28.99 10.44 -9.94
N ASP A 660 -29.78 11.43 -10.37
CA ASP A 660 -31.19 11.23 -10.69
C ASP A 660 -31.42 10.33 -11.93
N ARG A 661 -30.37 10.07 -12.72
CA ARG A 661 -30.45 9.22 -13.92
C ARG A 661 -30.77 7.77 -13.57
N ILE A 662 -30.25 7.24 -12.46
CA ILE A 662 -30.54 5.87 -11.99
C ILE A 662 -32.03 5.69 -11.64
N ARG A 663 -32.72 6.77 -11.17
CA ARG A 663 -34.15 6.73 -10.83
C ARG A 663 -35.04 6.43 -12.03
N GLN A 664 -34.57 6.74 -13.23
CA GLN A 664 -35.28 6.52 -14.50
C GLN A 664 -35.02 5.13 -15.07
N GLY A 665 -34.01 4.40 -14.54
CA GLY A 665 -33.61 3.06 -14.98
C GLY A 665 -34.32 1.94 -14.22
N GLN A 666 -34.02 0.70 -14.61
CA GLN A 666 -34.49 -0.50 -13.92
C GLN A 666 -33.80 -0.69 -12.58
N ALA A 667 -32.57 -0.18 -12.43
CA ALA A 667 -31.75 -0.28 -11.22
C ALA A 667 -32.08 0.79 -10.16
N LYS A 668 -33.25 1.43 -10.22
CA LYS A 668 -33.66 2.53 -9.31
C LYS A 668 -33.54 2.22 -7.82
N ARG A 669 -33.59 0.91 -7.42
CA ARG A 669 -33.40 0.49 -6.03
C ARG A 669 -32.01 0.83 -5.48
N TYR A 670 -31.00 0.93 -6.35
CA TYR A 670 -29.62 1.25 -5.99
C TYR A 670 -29.33 2.75 -6.00
N ASN A 671 -30.37 3.62 -6.09
CA ASN A 671 -30.16 5.05 -5.96
C ASN A 671 -29.69 5.39 -4.55
N MET A 672 -28.59 6.12 -4.47
CA MET A 672 -27.92 6.48 -3.21
C MET A 672 -28.07 7.98 -2.96
N GLN A 673 -28.71 8.31 -1.84
CA GLN A 673 -28.76 9.68 -1.34
C GLN A 673 -27.74 9.83 -0.21
N GLU A 674 -26.89 10.87 -0.29
CA GLU A 674 -25.75 11.05 0.63
C GLU A 674 -26.18 10.99 2.10
N VAL A 675 -27.21 11.77 2.46
CA VAL A 675 -27.72 11.84 3.84
C VAL A 675 -28.21 10.48 4.35
N GLU A 676 -28.98 9.77 3.53
CA GLU A 676 -29.52 8.43 3.88
C GLU A 676 -28.38 7.41 4.04
N CYS A 677 -27.38 7.47 3.18
CA CYS A 677 -26.24 6.57 3.22
C CYS A 677 -25.37 6.84 4.45
N HIS A 678 -25.04 8.10 4.75
CA HIS A 678 -24.31 8.44 5.97
C HIS A 678 -25.09 8.05 7.24
N ASN A 679 -26.40 8.20 7.22
CA ASN A 679 -27.27 7.76 8.31
C ASN A 679 -27.17 6.23 8.53
N ALA A 680 -27.27 5.44 7.46
CA ALA A 680 -27.15 3.98 7.54
C ALA A 680 -25.75 3.54 8.01
N ILE A 681 -24.68 4.19 7.52
CA ILE A 681 -23.29 3.88 7.92
C ILE A 681 -23.08 4.25 9.41
N ALA A 682 -23.54 5.44 9.85
CA ALA A 682 -23.43 5.85 11.24
C ALA A 682 -24.18 4.90 12.19
N LYS A 683 -25.45 4.59 11.87
CA LYS A 683 -26.25 3.62 12.65
C LYS A 683 -25.61 2.24 12.66
N GLY A 684 -25.15 1.75 11.51
CA GLY A 684 -24.46 0.47 11.37
C GLY A 684 -23.20 0.40 12.23
N SER A 685 -22.33 1.40 12.15
CA SER A 685 -21.11 1.49 12.95
C SER A 685 -21.40 1.53 14.46
N LEU A 686 -22.37 2.34 14.91
CA LEU A 686 -22.76 2.43 16.32
C LEU A 686 -23.32 1.11 16.85
N LYS A 687 -24.22 0.48 16.12
CA LYS A 687 -24.80 -0.81 16.49
C LYS A 687 -23.75 -1.93 16.50
N TYR A 688 -22.86 -1.94 15.51
CA TYR A 688 -21.75 -2.88 15.45
C TYR A 688 -20.84 -2.76 16.71
N LEU A 689 -20.42 -1.54 17.09
CA LEU A 689 -19.59 -1.31 18.28
C LEU A 689 -20.27 -1.71 19.58
N THR A 690 -21.58 -1.47 19.72
CA THR A 690 -22.33 -1.86 20.93
C THR A 690 -22.51 -3.37 21.07
N GLN A 691 -22.45 -4.11 19.96
CA GLN A 691 -22.62 -5.57 19.91
C GLN A 691 -21.30 -6.35 19.98
N LEU A 692 -20.13 -5.67 19.90
CA LEU A 692 -18.84 -6.34 20.03
C LEU A 692 -18.73 -7.11 21.35
N GLN A 693 -18.15 -8.30 21.28
CA GLN A 693 -17.92 -9.16 22.44
C GLN A 693 -17.04 -8.47 23.50
N LYS A 694 -17.42 -8.58 24.75
CA LYS A 694 -16.78 -7.93 25.89
C LYS A 694 -16.37 -8.97 26.95
N PRO A 695 -15.19 -8.85 27.60
CA PRO A 695 -14.20 -7.79 27.40
C PRO A 695 -13.51 -7.90 26.03
N LEU A 696 -13.00 -6.77 25.54
CA LEU A 696 -12.22 -6.74 24.30
C LEU A 696 -10.92 -7.51 24.49
N SER A 697 -10.66 -8.50 23.67
CA SER A 697 -9.41 -9.27 23.65
C SER A 697 -8.74 -9.19 22.29
N LYS A 698 -7.48 -9.62 22.20
CA LYS A 698 -6.75 -9.63 20.94
C LYS A 698 -7.44 -10.53 19.90
N GLU A 699 -7.96 -11.68 20.32
CA GLU A 699 -8.70 -12.61 19.45
C GLU A 699 -10.02 -12.00 18.94
N VAL A 700 -10.69 -11.19 19.77
CA VAL A 700 -11.90 -10.46 19.34
C VAL A 700 -11.54 -9.43 18.28
N LEU A 701 -10.43 -8.70 18.45
CA LEU A 701 -9.94 -7.74 17.48
C LEU A 701 -9.58 -8.39 16.14
N GLU A 702 -8.88 -9.51 16.16
CA GLU A 702 -8.49 -10.25 14.96
C GLU A 702 -9.69 -10.75 14.15
N ARG A 703 -10.82 -11.00 14.82
CA ARG A 703 -12.07 -11.45 14.19
C ARG A 703 -13.05 -10.33 13.86
N SER A 704 -12.73 -9.09 14.15
CA SER A 704 -13.62 -7.93 14.01
C SER A 704 -12.98 -6.88 13.12
N ALA A 705 -12.90 -7.18 11.83
CA ALA A 705 -12.22 -6.35 10.83
C ALA A 705 -12.73 -4.90 10.80
N LEU A 706 -14.07 -4.74 10.88
CA LEU A 706 -14.73 -3.43 10.78
C LEU A 706 -14.65 -2.60 12.08
N ALA A 707 -14.16 -3.17 13.19
CA ALA A 707 -14.17 -2.53 14.50
C ALA A 707 -13.39 -1.19 14.51
N ARG A 708 -12.21 -1.17 13.88
CA ARG A 708 -11.39 0.04 13.80
C ARG A 708 -12.05 1.12 12.96
N TYR A 709 -12.55 0.79 11.78
CA TYR A 709 -13.28 1.76 10.95
C TYR A 709 -14.47 2.35 11.71
N SER A 710 -15.31 1.49 12.28
CA SER A 710 -16.49 1.91 13.02
C SER A 710 -16.17 2.81 14.19
N SER A 711 -15.09 2.52 14.96
CA SER A 711 -14.68 3.32 16.12
C SER A 711 -14.13 4.69 15.73
N GLU A 712 -13.42 4.80 14.62
CA GLU A 712 -12.78 6.02 14.13
C GLU A 712 -13.77 6.95 13.43
N PHE A 713 -14.66 6.42 12.56
CA PHE A 713 -15.42 7.23 11.62
C PHE A 713 -16.91 7.39 11.90
N TRP A 714 -17.51 6.71 12.90
CA TRP A 714 -18.94 6.87 13.21
C TRP A 714 -19.33 8.34 13.45
N SER A 715 -18.48 9.10 14.13
CA SER A 715 -18.73 10.51 14.43
C SER A 715 -18.68 11.40 13.18
N SER A 716 -17.83 11.08 12.22
CA SER A 716 -17.73 11.77 10.92
C SER A 716 -18.99 11.55 10.09
N HIS A 717 -19.50 10.31 10.07
CA HIS A 717 -20.76 10.00 9.40
C HIS A 717 -21.95 10.65 10.10
N LEU A 718 -21.97 10.66 11.44
CA LEU A 718 -23.02 11.31 12.22
C LEU A 718 -23.21 12.79 11.81
N ARG A 719 -22.13 13.54 11.61
CA ARG A 719 -22.23 14.95 11.23
C ARG A 719 -22.93 15.20 9.88
N LYS A 720 -22.99 14.17 9.03
CA LYS A 720 -23.58 14.22 7.69
C LYS A 720 -24.99 13.62 7.62
N THR A 721 -25.63 13.31 8.76
CA THR A 721 -26.97 12.69 8.80
C THR A 721 -28.14 13.67 8.64
N GLY A 722 -27.86 14.97 8.47
CA GLY A 722 -28.90 15.99 8.24
C GLY A 722 -29.95 16.04 9.36
N ASP A 723 -31.23 16.02 8.98
CA ASP A 723 -32.37 16.10 9.92
C ASP A 723 -32.45 14.91 10.90
N GLU A 724 -31.84 13.78 10.60
CA GLU A 724 -31.84 12.62 11.48
C GLU A 724 -30.74 12.65 12.56
N ILE A 725 -29.95 13.72 12.64
CA ILE A 725 -28.82 13.85 13.58
C ILE A 725 -29.26 13.62 15.03
N GLU A 726 -30.47 14.05 15.42
CA GLU A 726 -31.01 13.86 16.77
C GLU A 726 -31.24 12.36 17.08
N GLN A 727 -31.82 11.62 16.12
CA GLN A 727 -32.08 10.19 16.29
C GLN A 727 -30.80 9.39 16.40
N VAL A 728 -29.84 9.65 15.50
CA VAL A 728 -28.54 8.95 15.51
C VAL A 728 -27.70 9.33 16.72
N SER A 729 -27.76 10.59 17.18
CA SER A 729 -27.12 11.05 18.42
C SER A 729 -27.69 10.32 19.65
N ARG A 730 -28.99 10.08 19.71
CA ARG A 730 -29.59 9.26 20.79
C ARG A 730 -29.09 7.82 20.78
N LEU A 731 -28.85 7.23 19.59
CA LEU A 731 -28.22 5.92 19.48
C LEU A 731 -26.75 5.97 19.96
N ALA A 732 -26.02 7.01 19.62
CA ALA A 732 -24.65 7.22 20.09
C ALA A 732 -24.54 7.40 21.62
N MET A 733 -25.60 7.89 22.29
CA MET A 733 -25.64 7.98 23.75
C MET A 733 -25.52 6.60 24.44
N SER A 734 -25.96 5.51 23.78
CA SER A 734 -25.77 4.15 24.31
C SER A 734 -24.29 3.73 24.27
N LEU A 735 -23.55 4.16 23.24
CA LEU A 735 -22.09 3.95 23.16
C LEU A 735 -21.36 4.80 24.19
N MET A 736 -21.83 6.03 24.45
CA MET A 736 -21.18 7.00 25.33
C MET A 736 -21.62 6.90 26.81
N ALA A 737 -22.38 5.88 27.18
CA ALA A 737 -22.80 5.67 28.57
C ALA A 737 -21.66 5.03 29.39
N MET A 738 -21.07 5.76 30.36
CA MET A 738 -19.95 5.27 31.20
C MET A 738 -20.20 3.97 31.95
N LYS A 739 -21.45 3.64 32.24
CA LYS A 739 -21.81 2.39 32.92
C LYS A 739 -21.78 1.18 32.02
N GLU A 740 -21.76 1.41 30.69
CA GLU A 740 -21.75 0.38 29.70
C GLU A 740 -20.33 0.06 29.23
N PRO A 741 -19.97 -1.21 29.08
CA PRO A 741 -18.65 -1.60 28.59
C PRO A 741 -18.33 -1.07 27.18
N ALA A 742 -19.35 -0.64 26.41
CA ALA A 742 -19.20 -0.16 25.05
C ALA A 742 -18.38 1.12 24.95
N TYR A 743 -18.49 2.03 25.94
CA TYR A 743 -17.70 3.24 25.98
C TYR A 743 -16.20 2.94 26.07
N LEU A 744 -15.81 2.08 27.02
CA LEU A 744 -14.42 1.67 27.16
C LEU A 744 -13.92 0.94 25.90
N THR A 745 -14.74 0.05 25.33
CA THR A 745 -14.42 -0.67 24.08
C THR A 745 -14.13 0.30 22.94
N TRP A 746 -14.95 1.35 22.80
CA TRP A 746 -14.70 2.38 21.78
C TRP A 746 -13.33 3.04 21.95
N ILE A 747 -12.99 3.50 23.18
CA ILE A 747 -11.72 4.19 23.47
C ILE A 747 -10.52 3.23 23.42
N GLN A 748 -10.69 1.95 23.71
CA GLN A 748 -9.67 0.92 23.52
C GLN A 748 -9.35 0.70 22.04
N LEU A 749 -10.36 0.82 21.17
CA LEU A 749 -10.22 0.68 19.71
C LEU A 749 -9.65 1.94 19.05
N TYR A 750 -10.11 3.11 19.51
CA TYR A 750 -9.73 4.41 18.97
C TYR A 750 -9.85 5.48 20.06
N ASP A 751 -8.72 6.07 20.42
CA ASP A 751 -8.67 7.19 21.36
C ASP A 751 -8.55 8.51 20.57
N PRO A 752 -9.58 9.38 20.61
CA PRO A 752 -9.52 10.68 19.92
C PRO A 752 -8.39 11.61 20.38
N ASP A 753 -7.84 11.42 21.58
CA ASP A 753 -6.68 12.17 22.06
C ASP A 753 -5.37 11.66 21.43
N HIS A 754 -5.34 10.40 21.00
CA HIS A 754 -4.18 9.74 20.41
C HIS A 754 -4.57 9.00 19.10
N PRO A 755 -5.03 9.71 18.05
CA PRO A 755 -5.65 9.10 16.86
C PRO A 755 -4.70 8.24 16.03
N ARG A 756 -3.39 8.33 16.26
CA ARG A 756 -2.37 7.55 15.54
C ARG A 756 -1.91 6.29 16.27
N ASP A 757 -2.36 6.10 17.49
CA ASP A 757 -1.95 4.95 18.29
C ASP A 757 -2.70 3.68 17.87
N GLU A 758 -2.06 2.54 18.08
CA GLU A 758 -2.72 1.25 17.89
C GLU A 758 -3.74 0.99 19.02
N PRO A 759 -4.77 0.16 18.78
CA PRO A 759 -5.75 -0.20 19.81
C PRO A 759 -5.10 -0.70 21.10
N ASP A 760 -5.50 -0.12 22.22
CA ASP A 760 -4.98 -0.47 23.55
C ASP A 760 -6.04 -1.16 24.42
N VAL A 761 -6.07 -2.48 24.35
CA VAL A 761 -6.99 -3.32 25.15
C VAL A 761 -6.70 -3.27 26.67
N GLY A 762 -5.54 -2.72 27.07
CA GLY A 762 -5.14 -2.57 28.46
C GLY A 762 -5.71 -1.33 29.14
N LYS A 763 -6.29 -0.37 28.39
CA LYS A 763 -6.93 0.82 28.97
C LYS A 763 -8.05 0.42 29.91
N SER A 764 -8.12 1.10 31.04
CA SER A 764 -9.18 0.90 32.05
C SER A 764 -10.13 2.10 32.09
N LEU A 765 -11.34 1.89 32.57
CA LEU A 765 -12.35 2.95 32.67
C LEU A 765 -11.90 4.12 33.58
N TYR A 766 -10.99 3.87 34.55
CA TYR A 766 -10.43 4.90 35.43
C TYR A 766 -9.42 5.82 34.74
N SER A 767 -8.84 5.38 33.61
CA SER A 767 -7.86 6.18 32.87
C SER A 767 -8.48 6.92 31.67
N VAL A 768 -9.78 6.77 31.44
CA VAL A 768 -10.48 7.36 30.29
C VAL A 768 -11.28 8.59 30.75
N PRO A 769 -11.19 9.74 30.04
CA PRO A 769 -11.98 10.93 30.30
C PRO A 769 -13.50 10.67 30.27
N MET A 770 -14.27 11.57 30.86
CA MET A 770 -15.73 11.50 30.80
C MET A 770 -16.28 11.68 29.38
N PRO A 771 -17.42 11.09 29.00
CA PRO A 771 -17.99 11.19 27.65
C PRO A 771 -18.18 12.63 27.15
N LEU A 772 -18.47 13.58 28.02
CA LEU A 772 -18.62 14.99 27.69
C LEU A 772 -17.33 15.59 27.12
N TYR A 773 -16.18 15.15 27.62
CA TYR A 773 -14.87 15.56 27.12
C TYR A 773 -14.71 15.17 25.64
N TYR A 774 -14.92 13.90 25.29
CA TYR A 774 -14.77 13.45 23.91
C TYR A 774 -15.88 13.98 22.97
N ALA A 775 -17.10 14.17 23.47
CA ALA A 775 -18.16 14.84 22.71
C ALA A 775 -17.75 16.27 22.33
N ALA A 776 -17.10 16.97 23.28
CA ALA A 776 -16.59 18.33 23.08
C ALA A 776 -15.36 18.35 22.16
N ASN A 777 -14.40 17.45 22.37
CA ASN A 777 -13.20 17.30 21.52
C ASN A 777 -13.56 17.02 20.05
N LEU A 778 -14.54 16.13 19.85
CA LEU A 778 -15.02 15.80 18.49
C LEU A 778 -16.04 16.80 17.93
N GLY A 779 -16.41 17.85 18.63
CA GLY A 779 -17.38 18.86 18.17
C GLY A 779 -18.80 18.32 17.96
N LEU A 780 -19.24 17.32 18.74
CA LEU A 780 -20.53 16.67 18.60
C LEU A 780 -21.63 17.43 19.37
N GLY A 781 -22.05 18.60 18.85
CA GLY A 781 -22.95 19.52 19.55
C GLY A 781 -24.23 18.89 20.06
N THR A 782 -24.94 18.08 19.28
CA THR A 782 -26.17 17.40 19.73
C THR A 782 -25.89 16.44 20.89
N ILE A 783 -24.82 15.66 20.84
CA ILE A 783 -24.44 14.73 21.91
C ILE A 783 -23.99 15.51 23.16
N THR A 784 -23.21 16.58 22.98
CA THR A 784 -22.83 17.47 24.07
C THR A 784 -24.06 18.01 24.80
N ARG A 785 -25.07 18.51 24.06
CA ARG A 785 -26.34 18.96 24.63
C ARG A 785 -27.06 17.86 25.41
N LEU A 786 -27.20 16.67 24.83
CA LEU A 786 -27.86 15.53 25.47
C LEU A 786 -27.16 15.10 26.77
N LEU A 787 -25.81 15.07 26.78
CA LEU A 787 -25.01 14.75 27.98
C LEU A 787 -25.22 15.79 29.09
N LEU A 788 -25.22 17.09 28.75
CA LEU A 788 -25.46 18.17 29.69
C LEU A 788 -26.90 18.15 30.25
N GLU A 789 -27.90 17.81 29.43
CA GLU A 789 -29.29 17.60 29.84
C GLU A 789 -29.42 16.41 30.82
N GLN A 790 -28.57 15.40 30.69
CA GLN A 790 -28.51 14.24 31.62
C GLN A 790 -27.71 14.55 32.93
N GLY A 791 -27.20 15.79 33.07
CA GLY A 791 -26.49 16.21 34.26
C GLY A 791 -24.98 15.85 34.28
N ALA A 792 -24.36 15.70 33.10
CA ALA A 792 -22.90 15.54 33.03
C ALA A 792 -22.19 16.74 33.65
N ASP A 793 -21.14 16.48 34.45
CA ASP A 793 -20.33 17.51 35.07
C ASP A 793 -19.54 18.28 34.02
N VAL A 794 -19.92 19.55 33.78
CA VAL A 794 -19.34 20.43 32.77
C VAL A 794 -17.86 20.76 33.05
N ASN A 795 -17.42 20.66 34.31
CA ASN A 795 -16.08 20.96 34.80
C ASN A 795 -15.23 19.72 35.09
N ALA A 796 -15.73 18.53 34.73
CA ALA A 796 -15.00 17.27 34.88
C ALA A 796 -13.62 17.37 34.25
N GLN A 797 -12.58 17.04 35.04
CA GLN A 797 -11.18 17.05 34.56
C GLN A 797 -10.81 15.72 33.95
N GLY A 798 -10.03 15.75 32.85
CA GLY A 798 -9.50 14.58 32.18
C GLY A 798 -9.12 14.85 30.72
N GLY A 799 -8.36 13.95 30.12
CA GLY A 799 -7.88 14.04 28.76
C GLY A 799 -6.69 14.97 28.55
N VAL A 800 -6.13 14.94 27.35
CA VAL A 800 -4.93 15.71 26.97
C VAL A 800 -5.16 17.21 27.11
N TYR A 801 -6.35 17.69 26.77
CA TYR A 801 -6.67 19.12 26.86
C TYR A 801 -7.11 19.58 28.25
N GLY A 802 -7.35 18.68 29.22
CA GLY A 802 -7.69 19.00 30.63
C GLY A 802 -9.17 18.97 30.96
N ASN A 803 -10.06 19.54 30.13
CA ASN A 803 -11.51 19.48 30.30
C ASN A 803 -12.27 19.70 29.00
N ALA A 804 -13.60 19.55 29.01
CA ALA A 804 -14.45 19.66 27.82
C ALA A 804 -14.37 21.04 27.14
N LEU A 805 -14.29 22.14 27.92
CA LEU A 805 -14.18 23.48 27.37
C LEU A 805 -12.84 23.71 26.63
N GLN A 806 -11.75 23.25 27.22
CA GLN A 806 -10.42 23.33 26.62
C GLN A 806 -10.33 22.48 25.34
N ALA A 807 -10.90 21.27 25.34
CA ALA A 807 -10.95 20.38 24.19
C ALA A 807 -11.77 21.00 23.02
N ALA A 808 -12.96 21.53 23.31
CA ALA A 808 -13.78 22.21 22.31
C ALA A 808 -13.10 23.48 21.77
N SER A 809 -12.37 24.22 22.63
CA SER A 809 -11.62 25.41 22.22
C SER A 809 -10.43 25.08 21.33
N ALA A 810 -9.70 24.01 21.62
CA ALA A 810 -8.60 23.50 20.79
C ALA A 810 -9.09 23.06 19.40
N GLY A 811 -10.29 22.47 19.31
CA GLY A 811 -10.92 22.05 18.06
C GLY A 811 -11.68 23.16 17.33
N GLY A 812 -11.78 24.39 17.84
CA GLY A 812 -12.52 25.49 17.24
C GLY A 812 -14.04 25.26 17.19
N HIS A 813 -14.58 24.44 18.09
CA HIS A 813 -16.01 24.08 18.09
C HIS A 813 -16.88 25.13 18.79
N GLU A 814 -17.05 26.31 18.17
CA GLU A 814 -17.70 27.51 18.74
C GLU A 814 -19.07 27.21 19.38
N GLN A 815 -19.95 26.46 18.70
CA GLN A 815 -21.26 26.12 19.25
C GLN A 815 -21.17 25.26 20.52
N VAL A 816 -20.21 24.35 20.59
CA VAL A 816 -19.96 23.52 21.78
C VAL A 816 -19.39 24.35 22.90
N VAL A 817 -18.41 25.22 22.61
CA VAL A 817 -17.85 26.17 23.57
C VAL A 817 -18.96 27.02 24.20
N LYS A 818 -19.84 27.60 23.38
CA LYS A 818 -20.98 28.39 23.87
C LYS A 818 -21.91 27.59 24.78
N MET A 819 -22.29 26.36 24.36
CA MET A 819 -23.12 25.48 25.18
C MET A 819 -22.48 25.14 26.55
N LEU A 820 -21.18 24.86 26.59
CA LEU A 820 -20.47 24.58 27.83
C LEU A 820 -20.42 25.81 28.75
N LEU A 821 -20.15 27.00 28.22
CA LEU A 821 -20.16 28.24 28.95
C LEU A 821 -21.56 28.58 29.53
N ASP A 822 -22.62 28.41 28.72
CA ASP A 822 -24.01 28.62 29.15
C ASP A 822 -24.42 27.64 30.26
N LYS A 823 -23.74 26.49 30.39
CA LYS A 823 -23.93 25.50 31.44
C LYS A 823 -22.96 25.66 32.63
N GLY A 824 -22.18 26.73 32.69
CA GLY A 824 -21.32 27.08 33.82
C GLY A 824 -19.92 26.44 33.80
N ALA A 825 -19.39 26.19 32.56
CA ALA A 825 -17.97 25.80 32.48
C ALA A 825 -17.06 26.92 33.01
N ASP A 826 -16.06 26.53 33.79
CA ASP A 826 -15.08 27.48 34.30
C ASP A 826 -14.10 27.91 33.20
N VAL A 827 -14.25 29.14 32.74
CA VAL A 827 -13.43 29.73 31.68
C VAL A 827 -11.96 29.87 32.06
N ASN A 828 -11.65 29.89 33.35
CA ASN A 828 -10.30 30.02 33.90
C ASN A 828 -9.73 28.69 34.43
N ALA A 829 -10.43 27.57 34.19
CA ALA A 829 -9.93 26.28 34.61
C ALA A 829 -8.51 26.03 34.06
N GLN A 830 -7.62 25.61 34.95
CA GLN A 830 -6.23 25.32 34.63
C GLN A 830 -6.04 23.80 34.50
N GLY A 831 -5.31 23.35 33.47
CA GLY A 831 -5.00 21.94 33.24
C GLY A 831 -4.73 21.64 31.78
N GLY A 832 -4.42 20.36 31.50
CA GLY A 832 -4.10 19.90 30.15
C GLY A 832 -2.80 20.45 29.57
N GLU A 833 -2.52 20.10 28.33
CA GLU A 833 -1.27 20.45 27.63
C GLU A 833 -1.12 21.97 27.42
N TYR A 834 -2.23 22.69 27.18
CA TYR A 834 -2.20 24.12 26.85
C TYR A 834 -2.50 25.04 28.01
N GLY A 835 -2.76 24.52 29.22
CA GLY A 835 -2.97 25.27 30.43
C GLY A 835 -4.39 25.82 30.63
N ASN A 836 -5.01 26.48 29.64
CA ASN A 836 -6.39 26.97 29.69
C ASN A 836 -7.07 27.05 28.32
N ALA A 837 -8.39 27.30 28.31
CA ALA A 837 -9.20 27.33 27.09
C ALA A 837 -8.74 28.36 26.05
N LEU A 838 -8.30 29.55 26.49
CA LEU A 838 -7.82 30.61 25.58
C LEU A 838 -6.49 30.20 24.90
N GLN A 839 -5.59 29.60 25.66
CA GLN A 839 -4.33 29.08 25.11
C GLN A 839 -4.58 27.92 24.16
N ALA A 840 -5.52 27.02 24.48
CA ALA A 840 -5.93 25.92 23.62
C ALA A 840 -6.50 26.42 22.27
N ALA A 841 -7.41 27.44 22.32
CA ALA A 841 -7.95 28.08 21.12
C ALA A 841 -6.85 28.75 20.27
N SER A 842 -5.94 29.47 20.92
CA SER A 842 -4.82 30.13 20.23
C SER A 842 -3.88 29.11 19.59
N ALA A 843 -3.63 27.98 20.26
CA ALA A 843 -2.83 26.88 19.73
C ALA A 843 -3.51 26.24 18.50
N GLY A 844 -4.84 26.11 18.49
CA GLY A 844 -5.63 25.65 17.37
C GLY A 844 -5.75 26.65 16.20
N GLY A 845 -5.29 27.91 16.39
CA GLY A 845 -5.40 28.97 15.38
C GLY A 845 -6.79 29.58 15.26
N HIS A 846 -7.62 29.48 16.31
CA HIS A 846 -8.98 29.99 16.34
C HIS A 846 -9.04 31.40 16.94
N GLU A 847 -9.29 32.40 16.10
CA GLU A 847 -9.25 33.82 16.49
C GLU A 847 -10.59 34.38 17.06
N GLN A 848 -11.69 33.64 16.98
CA GLN A 848 -13.04 34.12 17.38
C GLN A 848 -13.43 33.71 18.80
#